data_8565462e96a441eb7c3f46234034a953
#
_entry.id   8565462e96a441eb7c3f46234034a953
#
_cell.length_a   1.000
_cell.length_b   1.000
_cell.length_c   1.000
_cell.angle_alpha   90.00
_cell.angle_beta   90.00
_cell.angle_gamma   90.00
#
_symmetry.space_group_name_H-M   'P 1'
#
loop_
_entity.id
_entity.type
_entity.pdbx_description
1 polymer ?
#
loop_
_entity_poly.entity_id
_entity_poly.type
_entity_poly.pdbx_seq_one_letter_code
_entity_poly.pdbx_strand_id
1 'polypeptide(L)'
;MPKKKKAAKTSGSGKGKKKQNYLGPVLRLLLALIIVGLIWWFWPHISNWAVTTWGNITDWIVATWEGLLELFGIGLLLTAAFLGIVIWIIASGRFSLFTKYWKWWLSGIPFAFAAWGIAAFFSPGSGVASQATLGGKIGKGIIGDSYAVGALRIAGLIFLGILFLAPRWVWRVITSIFKGIGKLFQLIWQAIRQASQRPPKVKPEPISREIEFGKAEVRVEPAPVSPPVMVSPKAVEAPPPEAWEPGKYQPVLTAGGWQLPPITILDKPTEVELSQSEIEKRAQLIEEALASYGVEAKVVQINVGPTVTQFGVEPGWDRKYKEIRERDKDGNTKVRTEEVSRTRVKVDRISALVSDLSLALAASSIRIEAPVPGKSIVGVEVPNTTFGMVNLRSVIESPAFQKAYAKSKLALSLGKGAGGETVAADLTRMPHLLIAGATGSGKTACLNSIICCLLMHNTPDDVQFIMIDPKRVELVNFNSLSHLVAPVVVDADKAVLALRWLNQEMDNRYQKFAQVGARNIEGYNKNRQSGETMSYMVLVIDELADLMMAAFDEVERTLCRLAQLARATGIHLIVATQRPSVDVVTGLIKANFPTRISFALTSQVDSRTILDSAGAEKLLGRGDMLYMPTDAAKPKRLQGTFISDAETERIVYFWGNQRKPEAAPIKFEDMSQLVSVGKGSEDAMMDAARQLAQEHKYISTSFLQRRLRIGYPRAARIMEKLEEEGLGREPGKRNSES
;
A
#
# COMPACT_ATOMS: atom_id res chain seq x y z
N MET A 1 -1.32 34.77 44.16
CA MET A 1 -1.04 35.97 44.99
C MET A 1 0.36 36.46 44.70
N PRO A 2 0.71 37.75 44.79
CA PRO A 2 -0.05 38.92 44.35
C PRO A 2 0.77 39.83 43.41
N LYS A 3 0.10 40.56 42.51
CA LYS A 3 -0.02 42.00 42.38
C LYS A 3 1.23 42.88 42.65
N LYS A 4 1.60 43.71 41.71
CA LYS A 4 1.75 45.17 41.97
C LYS A 4 1.55 46.03 40.75
N LYS A 5 0.52 46.88 40.84
CA LYS A 5 0.23 48.13 40.13
C LYS A 5 1.24 49.22 40.51
N LYS A 6 1.42 50.18 39.61
CA LYS A 6 1.48 51.65 39.90
C LYS A 6 1.88 52.36 38.61
N ALA A 7 1.46 53.45 38.16
CA ALA A 7 0.45 54.45 38.51
C ALA A 7 0.76 55.65 37.59
N ALA A 8 -0.25 56.27 37.12
CA ALA A 8 -0.25 57.46 36.27
C ALA A 8 0.34 58.68 37.01
N LYS A 9 0.88 59.64 36.25
CA LYS A 9 0.90 61.07 36.63
C LYS A 9 0.62 61.97 35.44
N THR A 10 -0.47 62.65 35.54
CA THR A 10 -0.93 63.83 34.82
C THR A 10 -0.17 65.09 35.25
N SER A 11 0.06 65.98 34.33
CA SER A 11 -0.01 67.46 34.38
C SER A 11 0.89 68.03 33.30
N GLY A 12 0.59 69.07 32.58
CA GLY A 12 -0.31 70.15 32.65
C GLY A 12 -0.04 71.12 31.47
N SER A 13 -1.04 71.79 31.10
CA SER A 13 -1.23 72.86 30.19
C SER A 13 -0.03 73.81 29.93
N GLY A 14 0.19 74.17 28.65
CA GLY A 14 1.04 75.24 28.22
C GLY A 14 0.75 75.65 26.77
N LYS A 15 -0.23 76.50 26.53
CA LYS A 15 -0.49 77.16 25.24
C LYS A 15 0.67 78.06 24.85
N GLY A 16 1.56 77.67 23.97
CA GLY A 16 2.53 78.51 23.29
C GLY A 16 2.16 78.68 21.82
N LYS A 17 1.74 79.86 21.40
CA LYS A 17 1.53 80.23 19.99
C LYS A 17 2.82 80.11 19.22
N LYS A 18 2.94 79.07 18.35
CA LYS A 18 4.00 78.99 17.35
C LYS A 18 3.66 79.93 16.19
N LYS A 19 4.48 80.92 15.98
CA LYS A 19 4.57 81.71 14.73
C LYS A 19 4.90 80.75 13.62
N GLN A 20 4.02 80.60 12.63
CA GLN A 20 4.28 79.84 11.40
C GLN A 20 5.34 80.62 10.58
N ASN A 21 6.58 80.07 10.55
CA ASN A 21 7.60 80.51 9.62
C ASN A 21 7.36 79.88 8.24
N TYR A 22 6.75 80.64 7.34
CA TYR A 22 6.49 80.21 5.95
C TYR A 22 7.75 80.18 5.09
N LEU A 23 8.92 80.58 5.59
CA LEU A 23 10.17 80.57 4.85
C LEU A 23 10.72 79.12 4.61
N GLY A 24 10.47 78.16 5.52
CA GLY A 24 10.97 76.79 5.43
C GLY A 24 10.38 75.97 4.27
N PRO A 25 9.09 76.01 4.03
CA PRO A 25 8.50 75.28 2.90
C PRO A 25 8.89 75.83 1.53
N VAL A 26 9.00 77.14 1.39
CA VAL A 26 9.42 77.79 0.13
C VAL A 26 10.88 77.48 -0.21
N LEU A 27 11.76 77.49 0.79
CA LEU A 27 13.18 77.13 0.58
C LEU A 27 13.36 75.64 0.21
N ARG A 28 12.53 74.76 0.78
CA ARG A 28 12.51 73.34 0.39
C ARG A 28 11.99 73.12 -1.02
N LEU A 29 11.01 73.89 -1.47
CA LEU A 29 10.44 73.80 -2.81
C LEU A 29 11.44 74.34 -3.85
N LEU A 30 12.16 75.45 -3.56
CA LEU A 30 13.24 75.91 -4.39
C LEU A 30 14.42 74.95 -4.47
N LEU A 31 14.80 74.32 -3.36
CA LEU A 31 15.83 73.30 -3.33
C LEU A 31 15.44 72.04 -4.13
N ALA A 32 14.19 71.64 -4.06
CA ALA A 32 13.65 70.53 -4.84
C ALA A 32 13.62 70.83 -6.34
N LEU A 33 13.27 72.05 -6.74
CA LEU A 33 13.30 72.46 -8.14
C LEU A 33 14.75 72.53 -8.69
N ILE A 34 15.72 73.01 -7.88
CA ILE A 34 17.16 72.97 -8.25
C ILE A 34 17.65 71.54 -8.40
N ILE A 35 17.26 70.65 -7.50
CA ILE A 35 17.64 69.23 -7.58
C ILE A 35 17.02 68.55 -8.85
N VAL A 36 15.75 68.83 -9.15
CA VAL A 36 15.09 68.33 -10.36
C VAL A 36 15.76 68.88 -11.62
N GLY A 37 16.10 70.17 -11.62
CA GLY A 37 16.84 70.82 -12.73
C GLY A 37 18.23 70.21 -12.95
N LEU A 38 18.98 69.97 -11.85
CA LEU A 38 20.27 69.25 -11.91
C LEU A 38 20.15 67.81 -12.40
N ILE A 39 19.14 67.09 -11.92
CA ILE A 39 18.88 65.73 -12.41
C ILE A 39 18.51 65.77 -13.91
N TRP A 40 17.67 66.70 -14.36
CA TRP A 40 17.34 66.84 -15.78
C TRP A 40 18.52 67.22 -16.65
N TRP A 41 19.41 68.13 -16.15
CA TRP A 41 20.63 68.55 -16.85
C TRP A 41 21.68 67.40 -16.96
N PHE A 42 21.84 66.60 -15.92
CA PHE A 42 22.79 65.49 -15.91
C PHE A 42 22.19 64.19 -16.43
N TRP A 43 20.87 64.11 -16.69
CA TRP A 43 20.18 62.91 -17.13
C TRP A 43 20.79 62.24 -18.36
N PRO A 44 21.16 62.95 -19.43
CA PRO A 44 21.82 62.33 -20.59
C PRO A 44 23.16 61.65 -20.23
N HIS A 45 23.94 62.28 -19.35
CA HIS A 45 25.22 61.74 -18.90
C HIS A 45 25.03 60.55 -17.95
N ILE A 46 24.10 60.63 -17.06
CA ILE A 46 23.77 59.54 -16.12
C ILE A 46 23.17 58.36 -16.89
N SER A 47 22.28 58.61 -17.85
CA SER A 47 21.65 57.53 -18.66
C SER A 47 22.66 56.82 -19.55
N ASN A 48 23.55 57.56 -20.23
CA ASN A 48 24.60 56.98 -21.04
C ASN A 48 25.62 56.21 -20.19
N TRP A 49 26.05 56.75 -19.05
CA TRP A 49 26.91 56.04 -18.09
C TRP A 49 26.24 54.77 -17.56
N ALA A 50 24.95 54.85 -17.20
CA ALA A 50 24.18 53.70 -16.71
C ALA A 50 24.03 52.60 -17.77
N VAL A 51 23.76 52.96 -19.03
CA VAL A 51 23.63 52.03 -20.14
C VAL A 51 24.95 51.34 -20.46
N THR A 52 26.07 52.14 -20.55
CA THR A 52 27.37 51.54 -20.84
C THR A 52 27.90 50.70 -19.68
N THR A 53 27.71 51.15 -18.44
CA THR A 53 28.11 50.39 -17.25
C THR A 53 27.29 49.13 -17.09
N TRP A 54 25.97 49.21 -17.36
CA TRP A 54 25.06 48.05 -17.34
C TRP A 54 25.40 47.06 -18.45
N GLY A 55 25.70 47.53 -19.67
CA GLY A 55 26.18 46.71 -20.77
C GLY A 55 27.46 45.95 -20.40
N ASN A 56 28.47 46.64 -19.87
CA ASN A 56 29.73 46.01 -19.42
C ASN A 56 29.52 45.01 -18.28
N ILE A 57 28.57 45.29 -17.35
CA ILE A 57 28.21 44.36 -16.25
C ILE A 57 27.48 43.14 -16.82
N THR A 58 26.56 43.31 -17.77
CA THR A 58 25.85 42.20 -18.38
C THR A 58 26.80 41.32 -19.17
N ASP A 59 27.69 41.90 -19.97
CA ASP A 59 28.69 41.15 -20.74
C ASP A 59 29.64 40.38 -19.81
N TRP A 60 30.07 40.98 -18.73
CA TRP A 60 30.90 40.32 -17.71
C TRP A 60 30.14 39.20 -17.02
N ILE A 61 28.84 39.36 -16.65
CA ILE A 61 28.00 38.34 -16.05
C ILE A 61 27.84 37.19 -17.04
N VAL A 62 27.54 37.46 -18.30
CA VAL A 62 27.38 36.45 -19.35
C VAL A 62 28.66 35.65 -19.55
N ALA A 63 29.78 36.33 -19.73
CA ALA A 63 31.09 35.69 -19.90
C ALA A 63 31.50 34.83 -18.68
N THR A 64 31.23 35.33 -17.47
CA THR A 64 31.50 34.60 -16.22
C THR A 64 30.59 33.36 -16.13
N TRP A 65 29.31 33.51 -16.49
CA TRP A 65 28.33 32.44 -16.49
C TRP A 65 28.65 31.34 -17.53
N GLU A 66 29.05 31.74 -18.73
CA GLU A 66 29.51 30.81 -19.77
C GLU A 66 30.78 30.06 -19.33
N GLY A 67 31.74 30.75 -18.71
CA GLY A 67 32.92 30.11 -18.14
C GLY A 67 32.63 29.12 -17.02
N LEU A 68 31.66 29.43 -16.16
CA LEU A 68 31.19 28.53 -15.11
C LEU A 68 30.48 27.31 -15.70
N LEU A 69 29.63 27.50 -16.71
CA LEU A 69 28.94 26.39 -17.39
C LEU A 69 29.92 25.49 -18.14
N GLU A 70 30.95 26.06 -18.78
CA GLU A 70 31.99 25.28 -19.46
C GLU A 70 32.82 24.44 -18.47
N LEU A 71 33.14 25.00 -17.29
CA LEU A 71 33.93 24.32 -16.26
C LEU A 71 33.10 23.24 -15.50
N PHE A 72 31.91 23.59 -15.04
CA PHE A 72 31.11 22.78 -14.14
C PHE A 72 29.96 22.02 -14.85
N GLY A 73 29.47 22.52 -15.98
CA GLY A 73 28.29 21.96 -16.60
C GLY A 73 27.07 21.93 -15.64
N ILE A 74 26.29 20.86 -15.69
CA ILE A 74 25.17 20.62 -14.74
C ILE A 74 25.66 20.46 -13.30
N GLY A 75 26.93 20.10 -13.09
CA GLY A 75 27.56 20.04 -11.76
C GLY A 75 27.48 21.37 -10.98
N LEU A 76 27.28 22.50 -11.69
CA LEU A 76 27.04 23.80 -11.06
C LEU A 76 25.78 23.77 -10.15
N LEU A 77 24.72 23.07 -10.57
CA LEU A 77 23.50 22.90 -9.76
C LEU A 77 23.78 22.06 -8.52
N LEU A 78 24.59 21.01 -8.63
CA LEU A 78 24.98 20.17 -7.50
C LEU A 78 25.82 20.94 -6.49
N THR A 79 26.77 21.74 -6.95
CA THR A 79 27.62 22.58 -6.08
C THR A 79 26.79 23.69 -5.42
N ALA A 80 25.89 24.35 -6.14
CA ALA A 80 25.00 25.37 -5.61
C ALA A 80 24.05 24.81 -4.55
N ALA A 81 23.46 23.64 -4.79
CA ALA A 81 22.59 22.97 -3.84
C ALA A 81 23.37 22.58 -2.55
N PHE A 82 24.57 22.04 -2.69
CA PHE A 82 25.43 21.69 -1.56
C PHE A 82 25.79 22.93 -0.72
N LEU A 83 26.26 24.00 -1.36
CA LEU A 83 26.58 25.27 -0.68
C LEU A 83 25.34 25.86 -0.01
N GLY A 84 24.17 25.83 -0.67
CA GLY A 84 22.90 26.30 -0.09
C GLY A 84 22.54 25.56 1.18
N ILE A 85 22.68 24.24 1.21
CA ILE A 85 22.43 23.43 2.40
C ILE A 85 23.43 23.77 3.52
N VAL A 86 24.72 23.91 3.19
CA VAL A 86 25.76 24.27 4.17
C VAL A 86 25.48 25.65 4.76
N ILE A 87 25.19 26.65 3.92
CA ILE A 87 24.87 28.01 4.35
C ILE A 87 23.61 27.99 5.24
N TRP A 88 22.58 27.23 4.86
CA TRP A 88 21.36 27.10 5.66
C TRP A 88 21.63 26.49 7.04
N ILE A 89 22.48 25.44 7.14
CA ILE A 89 22.87 24.85 8.42
C ILE A 89 23.60 25.86 9.30
N ILE A 90 24.54 26.62 8.70
CA ILE A 90 25.30 27.65 9.42
C ILE A 90 24.37 28.76 9.88
N ALA A 91 23.54 29.31 9.00
CA ALA A 91 22.61 30.39 9.32
C ALA A 91 21.55 30.00 10.37
N SER A 92 21.14 28.71 10.36
CA SER A 92 20.18 28.18 11.33
C SER A 92 20.82 27.77 12.67
N GLY A 93 22.14 27.84 12.82
CA GLY A 93 22.86 27.42 14.03
C GLY A 93 22.80 25.92 14.36
N ARG A 94 22.32 25.09 13.40
CA ARG A 94 22.07 23.66 13.62
C ARG A 94 23.29 22.78 13.35
N PHE A 95 24.44 23.12 13.90
CA PHE A 95 25.69 22.37 13.71
C PHE A 95 25.60 20.88 14.10
N SER A 96 24.69 20.52 15.00
CA SER A 96 24.44 19.12 15.36
C SER A 96 24.00 18.24 14.18
N LEU A 97 23.51 18.81 13.08
CA LEU A 97 23.18 18.06 11.88
C LEU A 97 24.43 17.48 11.19
N PHE A 98 25.57 18.15 11.25
CA PHE A 98 26.81 17.61 10.71
C PHE A 98 27.26 16.35 11.47
N THR A 99 27.22 16.39 12.79
CA THR A 99 27.63 15.24 13.61
C THR A 99 26.61 14.11 13.60
N LYS A 100 25.32 14.44 13.61
CA LYS A 100 24.23 13.43 13.58
C LYS A 100 24.18 12.67 12.26
N TYR A 101 24.39 13.36 11.16
CA TYR A 101 24.29 12.80 9.81
C TYR A 101 25.63 12.66 9.08
N TRP A 102 26.76 12.54 9.81
CA TRP A 102 28.10 12.51 9.25
C TRP A 102 28.30 11.44 8.16
N LYS A 103 27.64 10.27 8.29
CA LYS A 103 27.68 9.19 7.28
C LYS A 103 27.05 9.63 5.95
N TRP A 104 25.96 10.37 6.02
CA TRP A 104 25.27 10.90 4.85
C TRP A 104 26.11 11.97 4.14
N TRP A 105 26.79 12.82 4.91
CA TRP A 105 27.71 13.80 4.36
C TRP A 105 28.90 13.13 3.67
N LEU A 106 29.52 12.18 4.34
CA LEU A 106 30.70 11.46 3.80
C LEU A 106 30.32 10.61 2.57
N SER A 107 29.14 10.00 2.56
CA SER A 107 28.63 9.23 1.42
C SER A 107 28.16 10.13 0.27
N GLY A 108 27.61 11.30 0.56
CA GLY A 108 27.09 12.24 -0.43
C GLY A 108 28.16 12.77 -1.40
N ILE A 109 29.38 12.92 -0.93
CA ILE A 109 30.50 13.40 -1.76
C ILE A 109 30.78 12.44 -2.94
N PRO A 110 31.07 11.15 -2.74
CA PRO A 110 31.29 10.22 -3.86
C PRO A 110 30.10 10.11 -4.80
N PHE A 111 28.85 10.12 -4.27
CA PHE A 111 27.66 10.10 -5.12
C PHE A 111 27.51 11.35 -5.97
N ALA A 112 27.82 12.53 -5.42
CA ALA A 112 27.82 13.78 -6.19
C ALA A 112 28.84 13.74 -7.32
N PHE A 113 30.06 13.28 -7.06
CA PHE A 113 31.09 13.11 -8.09
C PHE A 113 30.69 12.04 -9.12
N ALA A 114 30.06 10.95 -8.71
CA ALA A 114 29.55 9.94 -9.63
C ALA A 114 28.46 10.51 -10.56
N ALA A 115 27.49 11.24 -10.00
CA ALA A 115 26.42 11.89 -10.78
C ALA A 115 27.01 12.92 -11.76
N TRP A 116 28.03 13.66 -11.33
CA TRP A 116 28.74 14.62 -12.17
C TRP A 116 29.49 13.93 -13.32
N GLY A 117 30.18 12.83 -13.03
CA GLY A 117 30.81 12.00 -14.04
C GLY A 117 29.85 11.38 -15.03
N ILE A 118 28.68 10.91 -14.59
CA ILE A 118 27.61 10.40 -15.46
C ILE A 118 27.16 11.48 -16.44
N ALA A 119 26.94 12.71 -15.97
CA ALA A 119 26.58 13.82 -16.84
C ALA A 119 27.61 14.10 -17.94
N ALA A 120 28.88 13.79 -17.71
CA ALA A 120 29.93 13.99 -18.69
C ALA A 120 29.93 12.99 -19.87
N PHE A 121 29.17 11.88 -19.79
CA PHE A 121 28.98 10.99 -20.94
C PHE A 121 28.07 11.59 -22.02
N PHE A 122 27.33 12.64 -21.69
CA PHE A 122 26.35 13.26 -22.60
C PHE A 122 26.88 14.62 -23.09
N SER A 123 26.83 14.82 -24.39
CA SER A 123 27.16 16.11 -25.06
C SER A 123 25.87 16.65 -25.67
N PRO A 124 25.45 17.86 -25.33
CA PRO A 124 24.26 18.47 -25.95
C PRO A 124 24.54 18.83 -27.40
N GLY A 125 23.56 18.56 -28.28
CA GLY A 125 23.69 18.81 -29.73
C GLY A 125 23.59 20.27 -30.15
N SER A 126 23.22 21.21 -29.24
CA SER A 126 23.07 22.64 -29.53
C SER A 126 23.18 23.50 -28.26
N GLY A 127 23.51 24.77 -28.42
CA GLY A 127 23.61 25.76 -27.32
C GLY A 127 25.02 25.99 -26.83
N VAL A 128 25.23 26.87 -25.83
CA VAL A 128 26.52 27.26 -25.26
C VAL A 128 27.34 26.05 -24.76
N ALA A 129 26.68 24.98 -24.35
CA ALA A 129 27.30 23.75 -23.89
C ALA A 129 27.65 22.75 -25.02
N SER A 130 27.39 23.07 -26.28
CA SER A 130 27.69 22.18 -27.43
C SER A 130 29.16 21.86 -27.62
N GLN A 131 30.05 22.71 -27.14
CA GLN A 131 31.53 22.50 -27.15
C GLN A 131 32.06 21.75 -25.91
N ALA A 132 31.17 21.52 -24.90
CA ALA A 132 31.54 20.84 -23.67
C ALA A 132 30.52 19.70 -23.39
N THR A 133 30.93 18.74 -22.56
CA THR A 133 29.98 17.71 -22.06
C THR A 133 29.01 18.32 -21.04
N LEU A 134 27.86 17.72 -20.81
CA LEU A 134 26.93 18.15 -19.75
C LEU A 134 27.59 18.19 -18.35
N GLY A 135 28.64 17.43 -18.13
CA GLY A 135 29.46 17.48 -16.90
C GLY A 135 30.54 18.58 -16.88
N GLY A 136 30.69 19.34 -17.97
CA GLY A 136 31.75 20.33 -18.12
C GLY A 136 33.16 19.71 -18.12
N LYS A 137 34.20 20.58 -18.05
CA LYS A 137 35.62 20.14 -18.00
C LYS A 137 35.90 19.26 -16.77
N ILE A 138 35.31 19.55 -15.62
CA ILE A 138 35.49 18.77 -14.38
C ILE A 138 34.90 17.38 -14.55
N GLY A 139 33.67 17.26 -15.07
CA GLY A 139 33.04 15.96 -15.33
C GLY A 139 33.84 15.11 -16.30
N LYS A 140 34.41 15.73 -17.36
CA LYS A 140 35.30 15.06 -18.31
C LYS A 140 36.59 14.59 -17.62
N GLY A 141 37.14 15.36 -16.68
CA GLY A 141 38.31 14.95 -15.87
C GLY A 141 38.02 13.73 -15.00
N ILE A 142 36.78 13.58 -14.48
CA ILE A 142 36.38 12.42 -13.69
C ILE A 142 36.36 11.14 -14.57
N ILE A 143 35.75 11.19 -15.76
CA ILE A 143 35.67 10.02 -16.65
C ILE A 143 36.98 9.74 -17.41
N GLY A 144 37.80 10.77 -17.72
CA GLY A 144 39.00 10.66 -18.55
C GLY A 144 38.63 10.46 -20.04
N ASP A 145 39.64 10.06 -20.83
CA ASP A 145 39.50 9.97 -22.29
C ASP A 145 38.88 8.66 -22.80
N SER A 146 38.81 7.64 -21.95
CA SER A 146 38.21 6.33 -22.30
C SER A 146 36.87 6.10 -21.60
N TYR A 147 35.81 5.86 -22.35
CA TYR A 147 34.48 5.59 -21.82
C TYR A 147 34.43 4.37 -20.88
N ALA A 148 35.22 3.32 -21.20
CA ALA A 148 35.27 2.11 -20.37
C ALA A 148 35.92 2.38 -19.01
N VAL A 149 37.04 3.13 -19.00
CA VAL A 149 37.74 3.54 -17.77
C VAL A 149 36.86 4.52 -16.97
N GLY A 150 36.17 5.43 -17.65
CA GLY A 150 35.21 6.35 -17.03
C GLY A 150 34.08 5.63 -16.31
N ALA A 151 33.48 4.63 -16.96
CA ALA A 151 32.44 3.81 -16.35
C ALA A 151 32.94 3.06 -15.10
N LEU A 152 34.17 2.52 -15.15
CA LEU A 152 34.77 1.84 -14.00
C LEU A 152 35.05 2.81 -12.83
N ARG A 153 35.50 4.03 -13.11
CA ARG A 153 35.71 5.08 -12.09
C ARG A 153 34.41 5.49 -11.43
N ILE A 154 33.31 5.64 -12.21
CA ILE A 154 31.99 5.96 -11.69
C ILE A 154 31.47 4.81 -10.82
N ALA A 155 31.61 3.56 -11.27
CA ALA A 155 31.24 2.39 -10.47
C ALA A 155 32.02 2.35 -9.13
N GLY A 156 33.30 2.69 -9.15
CA GLY A 156 34.13 2.82 -7.95
C GLY A 156 33.63 3.90 -7.00
N LEU A 157 33.25 5.09 -7.52
CA LEU A 157 32.68 6.16 -6.70
C LEU A 157 31.35 5.78 -6.09
N ILE A 158 30.46 5.13 -6.84
CA ILE A 158 29.17 4.62 -6.32
C ILE A 158 29.43 3.58 -5.22
N PHE A 159 30.36 2.66 -5.45
CA PHE A 159 30.74 1.66 -4.46
C PHE A 159 31.27 2.30 -3.17
N LEU A 160 32.13 3.32 -3.30
CA LEU A 160 32.65 4.07 -2.16
C LEU A 160 31.55 4.79 -1.38
N GLY A 161 30.59 5.39 -2.09
CA GLY A 161 29.42 6.02 -1.48
C GLY A 161 28.58 5.01 -0.67
N ILE A 162 28.32 3.84 -1.24
CA ILE A 162 27.58 2.76 -0.56
C ILE A 162 28.38 2.22 0.65
N LEU A 163 29.70 2.13 0.53
CA LEU A 163 30.57 1.68 1.63
C LEU A 163 30.46 2.59 2.85
N PHE A 164 30.44 3.90 2.66
CA PHE A 164 30.26 4.86 3.75
C PHE A 164 28.84 4.86 4.34
N LEU A 165 27.83 4.67 3.49
CA LEU A 165 26.44 4.68 3.90
C LEU A 165 26.06 3.41 4.69
N ALA A 166 26.47 2.25 4.19
CA ALA A 166 26.04 0.94 4.70
C ALA A 166 27.20 -0.09 4.75
N PRO A 167 28.24 0.14 5.58
CA PRO A 167 29.42 -0.72 5.62
C PRO A 167 29.10 -2.17 5.97
N ARG A 168 28.13 -2.40 6.84
CA ARG A 168 27.70 -3.75 7.23
C ARG A 168 27.01 -4.52 6.10
N TRP A 169 26.33 -3.82 5.18
CA TRP A 169 25.71 -4.43 4.02
C TRP A 169 26.75 -4.81 2.97
N VAL A 170 27.67 -3.91 2.67
CA VAL A 170 28.81 -4.18 1.76
C VAL A 170 29.61 -5.40 2.25
N TRP A 171 29.94 -5.45 3.54
CA TRP A 171 30.65 -6.59 4.12
C TRP A 171 29.89 -7.92 3.96
N ARG A 172 28.55 -7.90 4.14
CA ARG A 172 27.71 -9.08 3.92
C ARG A 172 27.70 -9.53 2.46
N VAL A 173 27.61 -8.59 1.52
CA VAL A 173 27.66 -8.89 0.08
C VAL A 173 29.01 -9.52 -0.28
N ILE A 174 30.12 -8.89 0.15
CA ILE A 174 31.48 -9.40 -0.09
C ILE A 174 31.62 -10.82 0.48
N THR A 175 31.23 -11.05 1.72
CA THR A 175 31.30 -12.39 2.33
C THR A 175 30.40 -13.41 1.64
N SER A 176 29.24 -13.00 1.11
CA SER A 176 28.36 -13.88 0.33
C SER A 176 28.98 -14.26 -1.01
N ILE A 177 29.64 -13.32 -1.69
CA ILE A 177 30.36 -13.58 -2.94
C ILE A 177 31.49 -14.58 -2.69
N PHE A 178 32.30 -14.36 -1.65
CA PHE A 178 33.39 -15.28 -1.29
C PHE A 178 32.88 -16.69 -0.92
N LYS A 179 31.74 -16.77 -0.19
CA LYS A 179 31.08 -18.06 0.09
C LYS A 179 30.55 -18.73 -1.17
N GLY A 180 30.02 -17.95 -2.14
CA GLY A 180 29.57 -18.44 -3.43
C GLY A 180 30.73 -19.01 -4.26
N ILE A 181 31.85 -18.28 -4.35
CA ILE A 181 33.07 -18.72 -5.02
C ILE A 181 33.61 -19.98 -4.36
N GLY A 182 33.65 -20.05 -3.02
CA GLY A 182 34.07 -21.23 -2.27
C GLY A 182 33.22 -22.48 -2.58
N LYS A 183 31.89 -22.33 -2.66
CA LYS A 183 30.98 -23.41 -3.06
C LYS A 183 31.22 -23.83 -4.51
N LEU A 184 31.44 -22.91 -5.44
CA LEU A 184 31.74 -23.23 -6.83
C LEU A 184 33.03 -24.00 -6.92
N PHE A 185 34.05 -23.59 -6.18
CA PHE A 185 35.33 -24.31 -6.13
C PHE A 185 35.19 -25.72 -5.55
N GLN A 186 34.37 -25.91 -4.52
CA GLN A 186 34.05 -27.22 -3.97
C GLN A 186 33.31 -28.11 -4.98
N LEU A 187 32.35 -27.55 -5.74
CA LEU A 187 31.65 -28.31 -6.79
C LEU A 187 32.58 -28.73 -7.92
N ILE A 188 33.48 -27.83 -8.38
CA ILE A 188 34.48 -28.14 -9.39
C ILE A 188 35.44 -29.22 -8.86
N TRP A 189 35.91 -29.12 -7.63
CA TRP A 189 36.77 -30.09 -6.99
C TRP A 189 36.09 -31.46 -6.85
N GLN A 190 34.82 -31.51 -6.46
CA GLN A 190 34.04 -32.74 -6.39
C GLN A 190 33.84 -33.38 -7.79
N ALA A 191 33.56 -32.57 -8.81
CA ALA A 191 33.46 -33.04 -10.20
C ALA A 191 34.77 -33.62 -10.73
N ILE A 192 35.91 -32.97 -10.44
CA ILE A 192 37.23 -33.46 -10.81
C ILE A 192 37.53 -34.78 -10.07
N ARG A 193 37.21 -34.88 -8.78
CA ARG A 193 37.43 -36.07 -7.96
C ARG A 193 36.53 -37.25 -8.40
N GLN A 194 35.28 -36.99 -8.83
CA GLN A 194 34.41 -38.02 -9.42
C GLN A 194 34.87 -38.47 -10.81
N ALA A 195 35.40 -37.56 -11.61
CA ALA A 195 35.96 -37.90 -12.93
C ALA A 195 37.23 -38.74 -12.81
N SER A 196 38.01 -38.55 -11.74
CA SER A 196 39.24 -39.32 -11.44
C SER A 196 38.96 -40.72 -10.85
N GLN A 197 37.76 -41.04 -10.41
CA GLN A 197 37.36 -42.30 -9.78
C GLN A 197 36.51 -43.18 -10.67
N ARG A 198 36.56 -43.06 -12.00
CA ARG A 198 35.90 -44.02 -12.90
C ARG A 198 36.65 -45.34 -12.91
N PRO A 199 36.05 -46.46 -12.45
CA PRO A 199 36.65 -47.78 -12.59
C PRO A 199 36.66 -48.18 -14.07
N PRO A 200 37.61 -49.05 -14.49
CA PRO A 200 37.74 -49.46 -15.87
C PRO A 200 36.49 -50.25 -16.33
N LYS A 201 36.07 -50.01 -17.58
CA LYS A 201 34.94 -50.70 -18.21
C LYS A 201 35.16 -52.20 -18.23
N VAL A 202 34.33 -52.93 -17.49
CA VAL A 202 34.20 -54.41 -17.60
C VAL A 202 33.26 -54.69 -18.75
N LYS A 203 33.71 -55.58 -19.68
CA LYS A 203 32.90 -56.10 -20.77
C LYS A 203 31.81 -57.02 -20.22
N PRO A 204 30.62 -57.05 -20.82
CA PRO A 204 29.54 -57.93 -20.37
C PRO A 204 29.78 -59.37 -20.87
N GLU A 205 29.71 -60.34 -19.96
CA GLU A 205 29.55 -61.77 -20.27
C GLU A 205 28.08 -62.20 -20.03
N PRO A 206 27.61 -63.24 -20.71
CA PRO A 206 26.20 -63.54 -20.89
C PRO A 206 25.54 -64.25 -19.72
N ILE A 207 24.26 -63.96 -19.54
CA ILE A 207 23.34 -64.52 -18.56
C ILE A 207 23.08 -66.02 -18.81
N SER A 208 23.27 -66.83 -17.77
CA SER A 208 22.65 -68.15 -17.66
C SER A 208 21.77 -68.19 -16.41
N ARG A 209 20.53 -68.56 -16.62
CA ARG A 209 19.53 -68.82 -15.58
C ARG A 209 19.82 -70.07 -14.83
N GLU A 210 19.67 -70.06 -13.51
CA GLU A 210 19.09 -71.24 -12.82
C GLU A 210 18.47 -70.73 -11.48
N ILE A 211 17.27 -71.20 -11.23
CA ILE A 211 16.44 -70.93 -10.07
C ILE A 211 16.61 -72.14 -9.13
N GLU A 212 17.04 -71.90 -7.87
CA GLU A 212 16.85 -72.87 -6.81
C GLU A 212 16.32 -72.25 -5.52
N PHE A 213 15.21 -72.81 -5.04
CA PHE A 213 14.60 -72.56 -3.75
C PHE A 213 15.31 -73.34 -2.65
N GLY A 214 15.68 -72.64 -1.55
CA GLY A 214 16.21 -73.30 -0.36
C GLY A 214 16.11 -72.43 0.91
N LYS A 215 15.16 -72.80 1.69
CA LYS A 215 14.94 -72.72 3.16
C LYS A 215 15.64 -71.64 3.99
N ALA A 216 14.77 -70.93 4.74
CA ALA A 216 15.01 -69.93 5.75
C ALA A 216 15.79 -70.42 6.98
N GLU A 217 16.69 -69.57 7.47
CA GLU A 217 17.05 -69.46 8.88
C GLU A 217 16.97 -68.00 9.29
N VAL A 218 16.16 -67.77 10.34
CA VAL A 218 15.89 -66.51 10.89
C VAL A 218 17.02 -66.10 11.85
N ARG A 219 17.79 -65.08 11.47
CA ARG A 219 18.72 -64.41 12.39
C ARG A 219 18.23 -62.99 12.59
N VAL A 220 17.74 -62.71 13.80
CA VAL A 220 17.24 -61.38 14.20
C VAL A 220 18.46 -60.49 14.49
N GLU A 221 18.70 -59.49 13.65
CA GLU A 221 19.52 -58.31 13.99
C GLU A 221 18.61 -57.13 14.25
N PRO A 222 18.94 -56.24 15.22
CA PRO A 222 18.05 -55.13 15.58
C PRO A 222 17.99 -54.11 14.46
N ALA A 223 16.75 -53.81 14.03
CA ALA A 223 16.45 -52.80 13.01
C ALA A 223 16.82 -51.39 13.45
N PRO A 224 17.30 -50.51 12.55
CA PRO A 224 17.49 -49.09 12.82
C PRO A 224 16.13 -48.44 13.04
N VAL A 225 16.06 -47.65 14.11
CA VAL A 225 14.88 -46.86 14.49
C VAL A 225 14.56 -45.89 13.36
N SER A 226 13.49 -46.16 12.64
CA SER A 226 12.89 -45.22 11.69
C SER A 226 12.30 -44.02 12.45
N PRO A 227 12.38 -42.81 11.91
CA PRO A 227 11.73 -41.68 12.53
C PRO A 227 10.21 -41.89 12.65
N PRO A 228 9.55 -41.35 13.69
CA PRO A 228 8.15 -41.61 13.92
C PRO A 228 7.33 -41.16 12.69
N VAL A 229 6.61 -42.09 12.13
CA VAL A 229 5.57 -41.83 11.13
C VAL A 229 4.54 -40.96 11.82
N MET A 230 4.38 -39.72 11.35
CA MET A 230 3.22 -38.89 11.71
C MET A 230 1.96 -39.61 11.25
N VAL A 231 1.33 -40.31 12.17
CA VAL A 231 -0.06 -40.77 11.96
C VAL A 231 -0.90 -39.52 11.89
N SER A 232 -1.30 -39.13 10.70
CA SER A 232 -2.38 -38.16 10.53
C SER A 232 -3.58 -38.67 11.31
N PRO A 233 -4.18 -37.85 12.20
CA PRO A 233 -5.44 -38.23 12.83
C PRO A 233 -6.40 -38.56 11.69
N LYS A 234 -6.95 -39.78 11.69
CA LYS A 234 -8.05 -40.17 10.83
C LYS A 234 -9.08 -39.04 10.91
N ALA A 235 -9.29 -38.36 9.80
CA ALA A 235 -10.39 -37.42 9.69
C ALA A 235 -11.63 -38.20 10.12
N VAL A 236 -12.28 -37.77 11.19
CA VAL A 236 -13.62 -38.21 11.49
C VAL A 236 -14.42 -37.71 10.31
N GLU A 237 -14.84 -38.63 9.44
CA GLU A 237 -15.78 -38.33 8.38
C GLU A 237 -17.00 -37.67 9.07
N ALA A 238 -17.14 -36.38 8.83
CA ALA A 238 -18.37 -35.70 9.18
C ALA A 238 -19.51 -36.47 8.51
N PRO A 239 -20.64 -36.70 9.19
CA PRO A 239 -21.80 -37.34 8.57
C PRO A 239 -22.10 -36.59 7.27
N PRO A 240 -22.45 -37.31 6.18
CA PRO A 240 -22.74 -36.67 4.90
C PRO A 240 -23.78 -35.57 5.16
N PRO A 241 -23.57 -34.35 4.59
CA PRO A 241 -24.51 -33.27 4.78
C PRO A 241 -25.90 -33.79 4.41
N GLU A 242 -26.91 -33.61 5.32
CA GLU A 242 -28.30 -33.91 5.00
C GLU A 242 -28.61 -33.25 3.67
N ALA A 243 -28.98 -34.06 2.68
CA ALA A 243 -29.21 -33.58 1.33
C ALA A 243 -30.25 -32.45 1.42
N TRP A 244 -29.89 -31.24 0.97
CA TRP A 244 -30.80 -30.12 0.94
C TRP A 244 -31.98 -30.46 0.02
N GLU A 245 -33.15 -30.59 0.61
CA GLU A 245 -34.41 -30.86 -0.13
C GLU A 245 -35.08 -29.51 -0.42
N PRO A 246 -35.20 -29.10 -1.69
CA PRO A 246 -35.97 -27.92 -2.06
C PRO A 246 -37.42 -28.09 -1.61
N GLY A 247 -37.90 -27.20 -0.74
CA GLY A 247 -39.29 -27.21 -0.25
C GLY A 247 -39.48 -27.44 1.25
N LYS A 248 -38.43 -27.84 1.99
CA LYS A 248 -38.52 -28.10 3.43
C LYS A 248 -38.47 -26.82 4.30
N TYR A 249 -38.15 -25.66 3.70
CA TYR A 249 -37.94 -24.39 4.40
C TYR A 249 -38.94 -23.35 3.90
N GLN A 250 -39.59 -22.63 4.81
CA GLN A 250 -40.44 -21.50 4.45
C GLN A 250 -39.60 -20.25 4.24
N PRO A 251 -39.40 -19.78 2.99
CA PRO A 251 -38.64 -18.58 2.72
C PRO A 251 -39.43 -17.33 3.13
N VAL A 252 -38.73 -16.29 3.55
CA VAL A 252 -39.34 -15.00 3.88
C VAL A 252 -39.59 -14.23 2.58
N LEU A 253 -40.91 -14.00 2.27
CA LEU A 253 -41.30 -13.16 1.14
C LEU A 253 -41.01 -11.68 1.43
N THR A 254 -40.36 -11.01 0.50
CA THR A 254 -40.11 -9.57 0.55
C THR A 254 -41.19 -8.79 -0.20
N ALA A 255 -41.31 -7.47 0.05
CA ALA A 255 -42.29 -6.60 -0.61
C ALA A 255 -42.17 -6.59 -2.15
N GLY A 256 -40.97 -6.91 -2.72
CA GLY A 256 -40.71 -7.02 -4.17
C GLY A 256 -41.05 -8.39 -4.77
N GLY A 257 -41.64 -9.32 -3.98
CA GLY A 257 -41.96 -10.67 -4.41
C GLY A 257 -40.79 -11.63 -4.51
N TRP A 258 -39.59 -11.22 -4.03
CA TRP A 258 -38.44 -12.08 -3.89
C TRP A 258 -38.49 -12.86 -2.57
N GLN A 259 -37.89 -14.03 -2.59
CA GLN A 259 -37.74 -14.85 -1.38
C GLN A 259 -36.27 -14.77 -0.93
N LEU A 260 -36.05 -14.50 0.36
CA LEU A 260 -34.70 -14.53 0.94
C LEU A 260 -34.32 -15.97 1.30
N PRO A 261 -33.05 -16.36 1.14
CA PRO A 261 -32.56 -17.68 1.54
C PRO A 261 -32.77 -17.88 3.05
N PRO A 262 -33.31 -19.02 3.46
CA PRO A 262 -33.44 -19.35 4.89
C PRO A 262 -32.05 -19.61 5.48
N ILE A 263 -31.81 -19.24 6.74
CA ILE A 263 -30.54 -19.44 7.43
C ILE A 263 -30.09 -20.92 7.45
N THR A 264 -31.04 -21.83 7.34
CA THR A 264 -30.81 -23.28 7.32
C THR A 264 -30.11 -23.78 6.04
N ILE A 265 -29.99 -22.94 5.01
CA ILE A 265 -29.20 -23.23 3.80
C ILE A 265 -27.70 -23.30 4.11
N LEU A 266 -27.29 -22.66 5.22
CA LEU A 266 -25.96 -22.70 5.77
C LEU A 266 -25.83 -23.82 6.80
N ASP A 267 -24.68 -24.47 6.80
CA ASP A 267 -24.39 -25.58 7.71
C ASP A 267 -24.32 -25.12 9.17
N LYS A 268 -24.67 -26.01 10.09
CA LYS A 268 -24.55 -25.70 11.53
C LYS A 268 -23.10 -25.51 11.93
N PRO A 269 -22.81 -24.54 12.82
CA PRO A 269 -21.46 -24.34 13.30
C PRO A 269 -20.97 -25.56 14.10
N THR A 270 -19.77 -26.03 13.81
CA THR A 270 -19.09 -27.05 14.61
C THR A 270 -18.15 -26.31 15.57
N GLU A 271 -18.44 -26.39 16.87
CA GLU A 271 -17.58 -25.82 17.89
C GLU A 271 -16.44 -26.79 18.21
N VAL A 272 -15.21 -26.29 18.13
CA VAL A 272 -14.02 -27.01 18.58
C VAL A 272 -13.68 -26.49 19.97
N GLU A 273 -13.89 -27.30 21.00
CA GLU A 273 -13.52 -26.98 22.35
C GLU A 273 -12.03 -27.28 22.59
N LEU A 274 -11.29 -26.28 23.05
CA LEU A 274 -9.91 -26.46 23.50
C LEU A 274 -9.93 -26.92 24.97
N SER A 275 -9.07 -27.88 25.30
CA SER A 275 -8.93 -28.36 26.68
C SER A 275 -8.42 -27.26 27.61
N GLN A 276 -9.16 -26.99 28.66
CA GLN A 276 -8.79 -25.97 29.64
C GLN A 276 -7.42 -26.25 30.31
N SER A 277 -7.10 -27.54 30.55
CA SER A 277 -5.80 -27.94 31.09
C SER A 277 -4.63 -27.62 30.13
N GLU A 278 -4.83 -27.67 28.83
CA GLU A 278 -3.81 -27.29 27.85
C GLU A 278 -3.57 -25.78 27.84
N ILE A 279 -4.64 -25.00 27.95
CA ILE A 279 -4.58 -23.54 28.04
C ILE A 279 -3.81 -23.08 29.27
N GLU A 280 -4.10 -23.67 30.44
CA GLU A 280 -3.43 -23.38 31.70
C GLU A 280 -1.94 -23.74 31.67
N LYS A 281 -1.59 -24.91 31.11
CA LYS A 281 -0.19 -25.31 30.92
C LYS A 281 0.57 -24.32 30.03
N ARG A 282 -0.04 -23.82 28.97
CA ARG A 282 0.59 -22.82 28.13
C ARG A 282 0.78 -21.48 28.80
N ALA A 283 -0.16 -21.08 29.66
CA ALA A 283 -0.02 -19.88 30.48
C ALA A 283 1.19 -19.98 31.41
N GLN A 284 1.34 -21.13 32.10
CA GLN A 284 2.49 -21.40 32.97
C GLN A 284 3.81 -21.40 32.19
N LEU A 285 3.87 -22.07 31.05
CA LEU A 285 5.05 -22.07 30.18
C LEU A 285 5.46 -20.66 29.71
N ILE A 286 4.49 -19.76 29.47
CA ILE A 286 4.79 -18.35 29.11
C ILE A 286 5.46 -17.65 30.32
N GLU A 287 4.91 -17.81 31.55
CA GLU A 287 5.47 -17.21 32.73
C GLU A 287 6.87 -17.76 33.05
N GLU A 288 7.06 -19.07 32.99
CA GLU A 288 8.34 -19.74 33.22
C GLU A 288 9.40 -19.33 32.17
N ALA A 289 9.01 -19.28 30.90
CA ALA A 289 9.89 -18.85 29.82
C ALA A 289 10.34 -17.41 30.05
N LEU A 290 9.43 -16.48 30.33
CA LEU A 290 9.77 -15.09 30.60
C LEU A 290 10.66 -14.96 31.85
N ALA A 291 10.37 -15.71 32.93
CA ALA A 291 11.16 -15.71 34.14
C ALA A 291 12.60 -16.22 33.92
N SER A 292 12.78 -17.25 33.07
CA SER A 292 14.11 -17.79 32.69
C SER A 292 15.00 -16.75 31.99
N TYR A 293 14.43 -15.80 31.32
CA TYR A 293 15.13 -14.65 30.70
C TYR A 293 15.19 -13.41 31.60
N GLY A 294 14.84 -13.56 32.90
CA GLY A 294 14.89 -12.47 33.87
C GLY A 294 13.81 -11.41 33.66
N VAL A 295 12.68 -11.78 33.08
CA VAL A 295 11.51 -10.93 32.87
C VAL A 295 10.39 -11.40 33.79
N GLU A 296 10.21 -10.71 34.93
CA GLU A 296 9.06 -10.97 35.82
C GLU A 296 7.78 -10.52 35.11
N ALA A 297 6.86 -11.45 34.83
CA ALA A 297 5.58 -11.17 34.20
C ALA A 297 4.55 -12.22 34.61
N LYS A 298 3.27 -11.86 34.62
CA LYS A 298 2.17 -12.74 35.03
C LYS A 298 1.06 -12.73 33.96
N VAL A 299 0.52 -13.91 33.68
CA VAL A 299 -0.67 -14.04 32.83
C VAL A 299 -1.91 -13.72 33.66
N VAL A 300 -2.56 -12.61 33.37
CA VAL A 300 -3.74 -12.11 34.10
C VAL A 300 -5.05 -12.31 33.36
N GLN A 301 -4.97 -12.58 32.07
CA GLN A 301 -6.16 -12.78 31.24
C GLN A 301 -5.85 -13.78 30.11
N ILE A 302 -6.82 -14.65 29.83
CA ILE A 302 -6.74 -15.61 28.73
C ILE A 302 -8.00 -15.43 27.88
N ASN A 303 -7.82 -15.15 26.60
CA ASN A 303 -8.90 -15.04 25.63
C ASN A 303 -8.71 -16.14 24.58
N VAL A 304 -9.64 -17.07 24.51
CA VAL A 304 -9.59 -18.19 23.57
C VAL A 304 -10.28 -17.77 22.26
N GLY A 305 -9.50 -17.69 21.19
CA GLY A 305 -10.01 -17.47 19.85
C GLY A 305 -10.01 -18.75 19.01
N PRO A 306 -10.54 -18.68 17.78
CA PRO A 306 -10.67 -19.87 16.92
C PRO A 306 -9.32 -20.42 16.45
N THR A 307 -8.35 -19.56 16.18
CA THR A 307 -7.06 -19.94 15.60
C THR A 307 -5.91 -19.73 16.55
N VAL A 308 -6.02 -18.72 17.41
CA VAL A 308 -5.01 -18.36 18.41
C VAL A 308 -5.66 -18.13 19.76
N THR A 309 -4.92 -18.41 20.83
CA THR A 309 -5.27 -17.98 22.18
C THR A 309 -4.41 -16.79 22.55
N GLN A 310 -5.03 -15.70 22.98
CA GLN A 310 -4.34 -14.48 23.44
C GLN A 310 -4.17 -14.53 24.95
N PHE A 311 -2.92 -14.62 25.40
CA PHE A 311 -2.54 -14.54 26.81
C PHE A 311 -2.19 -13.08 27.15
N GLY A 312 -2.97 -12.47 28.01
CA GLY A 312 -2.75 -11.11 28.51
C GLY A 312 -1.73 -11.12 29.63
N VAL A 313 -0.53 -10.68 29.33
CA VAL A 313 0.62 -10.67 30.24
C VAL A 313 0.77 -9.29 30.88
N GLU A 314 0.72 -9.22 32.18
CA GLU A 314 1.05 -8.01 32.95
C GLU A 314 2.56 -7.97 33.23
N PRO A 315 3.29 -6.91 32.76
CA PRO A 315 4.70 -6.75 33.09
C PRO A 315 4.91 -6.54 34.61
N GLY A 316 5.76 -7.32 35.21
CA GLY A 316 6.15 -7.22 36.61
C GLY A 316 7.19 -6.12 36.87
N TRP A 317 8.06 -6.35 37.83
CA TRP A 317 9.02 -5.37 38.30
C TRP A 317 10.46 -5.86 38.11
N ASP A 318 11.30 -5.03 37.53
CA ASP A 318 12.76 -5.24 37.49
C ASP A 318 13.33 -4.70 38.79
N ARG A 319 13.71 -5.62 39.71
CA ARG A 319 14.20 -5.32 41.04
C ARG A 319 15.72 -5.46 41.06
N LYS A 320 16.41 -4.41 41.47
CA LYS A 320 17.86 -4.47 41.68
C LYS A 320 18.15 -4.63 43.18
N TYR A 321 18.86 -5.68 43.50
CA TYR A 321 19.28 -5.99 44.85
C TYR A 321 20.75 -5.62 45.01
N LYS A 322 21.08 -5.08 46.19
CA LYS A 322 22.47 -4.85 46.63
C LYS A 322 22.76 -5.77 47.80
N GLU A 323 23.78 -6.56 47.68
CA GLU A 323 24.29 -7.34 48.80
C GLU A 323 25.07 -6.42 49.74
N ILE A 324 24.57 -6.24 50.96
CA ILE A 324 25.26 -5.56 52.05
C ILE A 324 25.86 -6.64 52.95
N ARG A 325 27.18 -6.67 53.04
CA ARG A 325 27.92 -7.56 53.89
C ARG A 325 28.15 -6.86 55.25
N GLU A 326 27.41 -7.24 56.24
CA GLU A 326 27.61 -6.78 57.63
C GLU A 326 28.38 -7.84 58.41
N ARG A 327 29.43 -7.41 59.14
CA ARG A 327 30.12 -8.27 60.08
C ARG A 327 29.43 -8.21 61.45
N ASP A 328 28.99 -9.36 61.95
CA ASP A 328 28.43 -9.50 63.25
C ASP A 328 29.56 -9.40 64.36
N LYS A 329 29.22 -9.10 65.58
CA LYS A 329 30.17 -8.95 66.73
C LYS A 329 31.07 -10.17 66.91
N ASP A 330 30.64 -11.32 66.38
CA ASP A 330 31.37 -12.60 66.46
C ASP A 330 32.25 -12.89 65.28
N GLY A 331 32.44 -11.88 64.34
CA GLY A 331 33.32 -11.97 63.13
C GLY A 331 32.71 -12.67 61.94
N ASN A 332 31.48 -13.18 62.00
CA ASN A 332 30.78 -13.84 60.90
C ASN A 332 30.17 -12.81 59.97
N THR A 333 30.36 -13.00 58.61
CA THR A 333 29.79 -12.12 57.59
C THR A 333 28.35 -12.56 57.31
N LYS A 334 27.37 -11.76 57.71
CA LYS A 334 25.97 -11.92 57.28
C LYS A 334 25.76 -11.10 55.98
N VAL A 335 25.28 -11.77 54.93
CA VAL A 335 24.89 -11.13 53.68
C VAL A 335 23.41 -10.79 53.78
N ARG A 336 23.09 -9.51 53.80
CA ARG A 336 21.74 -8.99 53.75
C ARG A 336 21.52 -8.41 52.35
N THR A 337 20.46 -8.86 51.67
CA THR A 337 20.06 -8.37 50.36
C THR A 337 19.04 -7.26 50.56
N GLU A 338 19.35 -6.06 50.12
CA GLU A 338 18.45 -4.90 50.18
C GLU A 338 18.01 -4.49 48.76
N GLU A 339 16.71 -4.28 48.54
CA GLU A 339 16.15 -3.82 47.29
C GLU A 339 16.48 -2.32 47.09
N VAL A 340 17.36 -2.01 46.16
CA VAL A 340 17.86 -0.64 45.91
C VAL A 340 16.99 0.12 44.92
N SER A 341 16.42 -0.56 43.92
CA SER A 341 15.53 0.06 42.94
C SER A 341 14.51 -0.93 42.41
N ARG A 342 13.31 -0.41 42.14
CA ARG A 342 12.18 -1.14 41.56
C ARG A 342 11.69 -0.35 40.34
N THR A 343 11.86 -0.91 39.14
CA THR A 343 11.38 -0.31 37.89
C THR A 343 10.47 -1.29 37.19
N ARG A 344 9.44 -0.79 36.50
CA ARG A 344 8.53 -1.69 35.77
C ARG A 344 9.25 -2.29 34.55
N VAL A 345 9.04 -3.56 34.28
CA VAL A 345 9.59 -4.24 33.11
C VAL A 345 9.13 -3.51 31.83
N LYS A 346 10.08 -3.17 30.98
CA LYS A 346 9.76 -2.50 29.71
C LYS A 346 9.12 -3.50 28.73
N VAL A 347 8.08 -3.05 28.01
CA VAL A 347 7.36 -3.84 27.00
C VAL A 347 8.31 -4.37 25.92
N ASP A 348 9.31 -3.57 25.53
CA ASP A 348 10.30 -3.97 24.52
C ASP A 348 11.11 -5.21 24.92
N ARG A 349 11.32 -5.46 26.22
CA ARG A 349 12.00 -6.69 26.71
C ARG A 349 11.15 -7.92 26.42
N ILE A 350 9.82 -7.85 26.64
CA ILE A 350 8.90 -8.94 26.34
C ILE A 350 8.83 -9.14 24.82
N SER A 351 8.71 -8.04 24.06
CA SER A 351 8.62 -8.09 22.59
C SER A 351 9.89 -8.64 21.94
N ALA A 352 11.06 -8.46 22.54
CA ALA A 352 12.31 -9.01 22.05
C ALA A 352 12.41 -10.55 22.19
N LEU A 353 11.65 -11.14 23.11
CA LEU A 353 11.67 -12.59 23.41
C LEU A 353 10.69 -13.42 22.57
N VAL A 354 10.12 -12.86 21.49
CA VAL A 354 9.17 -13.57 20.61
C VAL A 354 9.72 -14.91 20.11
N SER A 355 10.99 -14.94 19.69
CA SER A 355 11.62 -16.16 19.17
C SER A 355 11.84 -17.19 20.26
N ASP A 356 12.22 -16.75 21.43
CA ASP A 356 12.48 -17.63 22.59
C ASP A 356 11.17 -18.21 23.14
N LEU A 357 10.10 -17.41 23.19
CA LEU A 357 8.75 -17.85 23.53
C LEU A 357 8.22 -18.84 22.48
N SER A 358 8.48 -18.60 21.19
CA SER A 358 8.09 -19.54 20.12
C SER A 358 8.73 -20.89 20.27
N LEU A 359 10.01 -20.91 20.67
CA LEU A 359 10.74 -22.16 20.96
C LEU A 359 10.18 -22.86 22.21
N ALA A 360 9.98 -22.13 23.32
CA ALA A 360 9.48 -22.70 24.58
C ALA A 360 8.07 -23.29 24.46
N LEU A 361 7.22 -22.66 23.62
CA LEU A 361 5.83 -23.10 23.38
C LEU A 361 5.70 -24.07 22.20
N ALA A 362 6.81 -24.42 21.54
CA ALA A 362 6.83 -25.22 20.31
C ALA A 362 5.84 -24.66 19.24
N ALA A 363 5.70 -23.34 19.16
CA ALA A 363 4.75 -22.66 18.28
C ALA A 363 5.46 -22.20 17.01
N SER A 364 4.80 -22.36 15.84
CA SER A 364 5.34 -21.98 14.53
C SER A 364 5.60 -20.47 14.42
N SER A 365 4.74 -19.66 15.01
CA SER A 365 4.89 -18.20 15.12
C SER A 365 4.09 -17.68 16.29
N ILE A 366 4.64 -16.69 17.01
CA ILE A 366 3.96 -15.94 18.06
C ILE A 366 3.88 -14.48 17.64
N ARG A 367 2.74 -13.83 17.90
CA ARG A 367 2.60 -12.39 17.73
C ARG A 367 2.43 -11.74 19.09
N ILE A 368 3.12 -10.63 19.32
CA ILE A 368 2.93 -9.81 20.51
C ILE A 368 2.19 -8.53 20.13
N GLU A 369 1.07 -8.29 20.78
CA GLU A 369 0.29 -7.06 20.69
C GLU A 369 0.53 -6.21 21.94
N ALA A 370 1.17 -5.07 21.78
CA ALA A 370 1.54 -4.24 22.91
C ALA A 370 1.27 -2.74 22.64
N PRO A 371 0.45 -2.10 23.48
CA PRO A 371 -0.49 -2.69 24.44
C PRO A 371 -1.71 -3.30 23.73
N VAL A 372 -2.43 -4.19 24.41
CA VAL A 372 -3.77 -4.62 23.98
C VAL A 372 -4.71 -3.40 24.05
N PRO A 373 -5.48 -3.11 23.00
CA PRO A 373 -6.35 -1.93 22.98
C PRO A 373 -7.29 -1.85 24.22
N GLY A 374 -7.23 -0.71 24.89
CA GLY A 374 -8.04 -0.47 26.10
C GLY A 374 -7.59 -1.18 27.37
N LYS A 375 -6.43 -1.86 27.39
CA LYS A 375 -5.90 -2.59 28.54
C LYS A 375 -4.41 -2.31 28.77
N SER A 376 -3.98 -2.34 30.03
CA SER A 376 -2.57 -2.13 30.42
C SER A 376 -1.79 -3.45 30.43
N ILE A 377 -2.02 -4.33 29.48
CA ILE A 377 -1.39 -5.65 29.36
C ILE A 377 -0.75 -5.83 27.97
N VAL A 378 0.17 -6.77 27.89
CA VAL A 378 0.80 -7.22 26.65
C VAL A 378 0.11 -8.52 26.21
N GLY A 379 -0.49 -8.54 25.02
CA GLY A 379 -1.11 -9.73 24.47
C GLY A 379 -0.07 -10.61 23.77
N VAL A 380 0.08 -11.83 24.23
CA VAL A 380 0.88 -12.89 23.58
C VAL A 380 -0.08 -13.83 22.87
N GLU A 381 -0.11 -13.77 21.55
CA GLU A 381 -0.98 -14.60 20.70
C GLU A 381 -0.24 -15.88 20.32
N VAL A 382 -0.73 -17.01 20.82
CA VAL A 382 -0.16 -18.34 20.59
C VAL A 382 -1.11 -19.16 19.73
N PRO A 383 -0.65 -19.78 18.62
CA PRO A 383 -1.47 -20.66 17.79
C PRO A 383 -2.09 -21.81 18.60
N ASN A 384 -3.35 -22.10 18.34
CA ASN A 384 -4.02 -23.26 18.90
C ASN A 384 -3.50 -24.56 18.27
N THR A 385 -3.57 -25.68 18.99
CA THR A 385 -3.26 -27.02 18.44
C THR A 385 -4.27 -27.46 17.41
N THR A 386 -5.54 -27.13 17.67
CA THR A 386 -6.67 -27.38 16.76
C THR A 386 -7.22 -26.04 16.28
N PHE A 387 -7.37 -25.88 14.96
CA PHE A 387 -7.93 -24.68 14.38
C PHE A 387 -9.45 -24.79 14.31
N GLY A 388 -10.15 -23.83 14.95
CA GLY A 388 -11.58 -23.69 14.83
C GLY A 388 -11.94 -22.92 13.54
N MET A 389 -12.83 -23.50 12.71
CA MET A 389 -13.40 -22.78 11.57
C MET A 389 -14.49 -21.81 12.05
N VAL A 390 -14.50 -20.62 11.46
CA VAL A 390 -15.55 -19.61 11.74
C VAL A 390 -16.57 -19.67 10.62
N ASN A 391 -17.65 -20.43 10.81
CA ASN A 391 -18.69 -20.60 9.79
C ASN A 391 -19.50 -19.29 9.60
N LEU A 392 -19.92 -19.02 8.36
CA LEU A 392 -20.72 -17.85 8.00
C LEU A 392 -21.99 -17.75 8.86
N ARG A 393 -22.70 -18.85 9.06
CA ARG A 393 -23.90 -18.91 9.90
C ARG A 393 -23.66 -18.41 11.31
N SER A 394 -22.56 -18.83 11.96
CA SER A 394 -22.25 -18.43 13.34
C SER A 394 -22.04 -16.93 13.51
N VAL A 395 -21.52 -16.27 12.45
CA VAL A 395 -21.32 -14.81 12.47
C VAL A 395 -22.62 -14.09 12.18
N ILE A 396 -23.42 -14.56 11.21
CA ILE A 396 -24.72 -13.96 10.87
C ILE A 396 -25.67 -14.01 12.07
N GLU A 397 -25.73 -15.13 12.79
CA GLU A 397 -26.61 -15.29 13.97
C GLU A 397 -26.09 -14.48 15.19
N SER A 398 -24.88 -13.94 15.15
CA SER A 398 -24.30 -13.20 16.28
C SER A 398 -24.98 -11.84 16.53
N PRO A 399 -25.08 -11.39 17.79
CA PRO A 399 -25.62 -10.07 18.12
C PRO A 399 -24.84 -8.91 17.46
N ALA A 400 -23.53 -9.07 17.23
CA ALA A 400 -22.70 -8.07 16.59
C ALA A 400 -23.10 -7.85 15.13
N PHE A 401 -23.33 -8.93 14.38
CA PHE A 401 -23.81 -8.85 13.00
C PHE A 401 -25.23 -8.32 12.91
N GLN A 402 -26.15 -8.82 13.74
CA GLN A 402 -27.54 -8.37 13.76
C GLN A 402 -27.66 -6.87 14.05
N LYS A 403 -26.81 -6.34 14.94
CA LYS A 403 -26.74 -4.90 15.22
C LYS A 403 -26.19 -4.10 14.02
N ALA A 404 -25.28 -4.65 13.26
CA ALA A 404 -24.75 -4.02 12.03
C ALA A 404 -25.80 -4.04 10.92
N TYR A 405 -26.45 -5.18 10.71
CA TYR A 405 -27.49 -5.37 9.70
C TYR A 405 -28.72 -4.49 9.93
N ALA A 406 -29.16 -4.33 11.19
CA ALA A 406 -30.24 -3.42 11.54
C ALA A 406 -29.98 -1.95 11.14
N LYS A 407 -28.71 -1.57 10.93
CA LYS A 407 -28.29 -0.22 10.53
C LYS A 407 -28.05 -0.09 9.03
N SER A 408 -27.57 -1.13 8.38
CA SER A 408 -27.17 -1.12 6.99
C SER A 408 -27.41 -2.47 6.33
N LYS A 409 -28.02 -2.47 5.15
CA LYS A 409 -28.19 -3.66 4.32
C LYS A 409 -26.85 -4.24 3.83
N LEU A 410 -25.79 -3.41 3.78
CA LEU A 410 -24.45 -3.83 3.36
C LEU A 410 -23.57 -4.26 4.56
N ALA A 411 -24.18 -4.85 5.59
CA ALA A 411 -23.43 -5.48 6.68
C ALA A 411 -22.66 -6.70 6.17
N LEU A 412 -21.40 -6.80 6.54
CA LEU A 412 -20.48 -7.86 6.16
C LEU A 412 -20.07 -8.69 7.38
N SER A 413 -20.01 -9.99 7.19
CA SER A 413 -19.43 -10.95 8.12
C SER A 413 -17.91 -11.01 7.87
N LEU A 414 -17.09 -10.50 8.79
CA LEU A 414 -15.63 -10.56 8.66
C LEU A 414 -15.04 -11.78 9.37
N GLY A 415 -15.53 -12.16 10.53
CA GLY A 415 -14.98 -13.29 11.27
C GLY A 415 -15.00 -13.10 12.79
N LYS A 416 -14.07 -13.79 13.47
CA LYS A 416 -13.86 -13.67 14.92
C LYS A 416 -12.45 -13.18 15.22
N GLY A 417 -12.32 -12.30 16.24
CA GLY A 417 -11.05 -11.79 16.72
C GLY A 417 -10.23 -12.83 17.49
N ALA A 418 -8.99 -12.48 17.82
CA ALA A 418 -8.11 -13.31 18.64
C ALA A 418 -8.66 -13.59 20.05
N GLY A 419 -9.60 -12.79 20.52
CA GLY A 419 -10.33 -13.00 21.78
C GLY A 419 -11.66 -13.70 21.63
N GLY A 420 -12.00 -14.23 20.46
CA GLY A 420 -13.25 -14.93 20.20
C GLY A 420 -14.45 -14.01 19.88
N GLU A 421 -14.28 -12.67 19.98
CA GLU A 421 -15.32 -11.71 19.67
C GLU A 421 -15.67 -11.71 18.18
N THR A 422 -16.97 -11.69 17.87
CA THR A 422 -17.43 -11.60 16.48
C THR A 422 -17.26 -10.19 15.93
N VAL A 423 -16.69 -10.09 14.73
CA VAL A 423 -16.44 -8.83 14.02
C VAL A 423 -17.31 -8.79 12.76
N ALA A 424 -18.23 -7.83 12.75
CA ALA A 424 -19.03 -7.46 11.58
C ALA A 424 -18.65 -6.03 11.15
N ALA A 425 -18.77 -5.76 9.88
CA ALA A 425 -18.47 -4.45 9.30
C ALA A 425 -19.63 -3.97 8.41
N ASP A 426 -19.60 -2.69 8.04
CA ASP A 426 -20.61 -2.07 7.18
C ASP A 426 -19.89 -1.46 5.96
N LEU A 427 -20.18 -1.99 4.79
CA LEU A 427 -19.54 -1.55 3.54
C LEU A 427 -19.85 -0.08 3.21
N THR A 428 -20.96 0.47 3.67
CA THR A 428 -21.29 1.88 3.49
C THR A 428 -20.36 2.80 4.30
N ARG A 429 -19.85 2.31 5.44
CA ARG A 429 -18.90 3.04 6.29
C ARG A 429 -17.44 2.84 5.87
N MET A 430 -17.13 1.69 5.31
CA MET A 430 -15.88 1.37 4.66
C MET A 430 -16.12 1.26 3.15
N PRO A 431 -16.21 2.38 2.43
CA PRO A 431 -16.83 2.44 1.12
C PRO A 431 -16.18 1.52 0.09
N HIS A 432 -14.92 1.21 0.27
CA HIS A 432 -14.15 0.36 -0.63
C HIS A 432 -13.20 -0.50 0.19
N LEU A 433 -13.09 -1.76 -0.19
CA LEU A 433 -12.32 -2.77 0.51
C LEU A 433 -11.23 -3.33 -0.40
N LEU A 434 -9.98 -3.29 0.08
CA LEU A 434 -8.86 -3.96 -0.56
C LEU A 434 -8.51 -5.23 0.20
N ILE A 435 -8.41 -6.35 -0.52
CA ILE A 435 -8.09 -7.66 0.05
C ILE A 435 -6.82 -8.20 -0.61
N ALA A 436 -5.81 -8.55 0.18
CA ALA A 436 -4.59 -9.16 -0.33
C ALA A 436 -4.29 -10.48 0.39
N GLY A 437 -3.62 -11.40 -0.30
CA GLY A 437 -3.20 -12.65 0.32
C GLY A 437 -2.57 -13.61 -0.69
N ALA A 438 -1.60 -14.40 -0.24
CA ALA A 438 -0.99 -15.45 -1.05
C ALA A 438 -2.03 -16.54 -1.41
N THR A 439 -1.73 -17.34 -2.43
CA THR A 439 -2.55 -18.49 -2.81
C THR A 439 -2.71 -19.44 -1.62
N GLY A 440 -3.94 -19.89 -1.35
CA GLY A 440 -4.26 -20.77 -0.23
C GLY A 440 -4.30 -20.09 1.15
N SER A 441 -4.11 -18.77 1.23
CA SER A 441 -4.16 -18.01 2.50
C SER A 441 -5.58 -17.81 3.06
N GLY A 442 -6.63 -17.92 2.21
CA GLY A 442 -8.03 -17.71 2.58
C GLY A 442 -8.70 -16.52 1.87
N LYS A 443 -8.01 -15.87 0.91
CA LYS A 443 -8.54 -14.73 0.14
C LYS A 443 -9.86 -15.06 -0.55
N THR A 444 -9.92 -16.14 -1.31
CA THR A 444 -11.10 -16.62 -2.04
C THR A 444 -12.25 -16.96 -1.11
N ALA A 445 -11.97 -17.70 -0.02
CA ALA A 445 -13.00 -18.01 0.97
C ALA A 445 -13.62 -16.76 1.60
N CYS A 446 -12.80 -15.72 1.84
CA CYS A 446 -13.29 -14.43 2.32
C CYS A 446 -14.15 -13.72 1.29
N LEU A 447 -13.77 -13.68 0.01
CA LEU A 447 -14.58 -13.09 -1.07
C LEU A 447 -15.93 -13.79 -1.17
N ASN A 448 -15.94 -15.13 -1.24
CA ASN A 448 -17.16 -15.93 -1.30
C ASN A 448 -18.03 -15.72 -0.06
N SER A 449 -17.43 -15.66 1.12
CA SER A 449 -18.13 -15.38 2.37
C SER A 449 -18.79 -13.99 2.37
N ILE A 450 -18.11 -12.96 1.87
CA ILE A 450 -18.67 -11.60 1.76
C ILE A 450 -19.82 -11.56 0.77
N ILE A 451 -19.65 -12.16 -0.42
CA ILE A 451 -20.72 -12.23 -1.44
C ILE A 451 -21.93 -12.97 -0.89
N CYS A 452 -21.73 -14.17 -0.35
CA CYS A 452 -22.81 -14.99 0.21
C CYS A 452 -23.47 -14.31 1.41
N CYS A 453 -22.73 -13.62 2.26
CA CYS A 453 -23.28 -12.82 3.35
C CYS A 453 -24.26 -11.75 2.83
N LEU A 454 -23.91 -11.04 1.76
CA LEU A 454 -24.79 -10.06 1.12
C LEU A 454 -26.00 -10.72 0.49
N LEU A 455 -25.83 -11.88 -0.17
CA LEU A 455 -26.92 -12.65 -0.81
C LEU A 455 -27.92 -13.23 0.20
N MET A 456 -27.50 -13.52 1.42
CA MET A 456 -28.39 -14.03 2.47
C MET A 456 -29.41 -13.00 2.97
N HIS A 457 -29.17 -11.71 2.77
CA HIS A 457 -29.93 -10.63 3.39
C HIS A 457 -30.46 -9.59 2.41
N ASN A 458 -30.08 -9.65 1.13
CA ASN A 458 -30.46 -8.66 0.14
C ASN A 458 -31.06 -9.30 -1.10
N THR A 459 -32.07 -8.65 -1.65
CA THR A 459 -32.69 -9.00 -2.93
C THR A 459 -31.96 -8.32 -4.10
N PRO A 460 -32.19 -8.72 -5.35
CA PRO A 460 -31.66 -8.00 -6.53
C PRO A 460 -32.08 -6.53 -6.61
N ASP A 461 -33.22 -6.17 -5.99
CA ASP A 461 -33.66 -4.77 -5.90
C ASP A 461 -32.91 -3.98 -4.84
N ASP A 462 -32.28 -4.65 -3.88
CA ASP A 462 -31.46 -4.03 -2.83
C ASP A 462 -29.99 -3.89 -3.26
N VAL A 463 -29.41 -4.97 -3.80
CA VAL A 463 -27.99 -5.05 -4.14
C VAL A 463 -27.78 -5.73 -5.50
N GLN A 464 -27.02 -5.10 -6.35
CA GLN A 464 -26.57 -5.64 -7.63
C GLN A 464 -25.06 -5.82 -7.65
N PHE A 465 -24.57 -6.83 -8.37
CA PHE A 465 -23.15 -7.12 -8.50
C PHE A 465 -22.65 -6.94 -9.92
N ILE A 466 -21.41 -6.45 -10.02
CA ILE A 466 -20.54 -6.57 -11.18
C ILE A 466 -19.34 -7.36 -10.73
N MET A 467 -19.08 -8.50 -11.35
CA MET A 467 -17.99 -9.40 -10.95
C MET A 467 -16.98 -9.53 -12.07
N ILE A 468 -15.70 -9.41 -11.73
CA ILE A 468 -14.56 -9.50 -12.67
C ILE A 468 -13.62 -10.59 -12.16
N ASP A 469 -13.46 -11.64 -12.97
CA ASP A 469 -12.60 -12.79 -12.69
C ASP A 469 -11.74 -13.15 -13.91
N PRO A 470 -10.58 -12.51 -14.09
CA PRO A 470 -9.71 -12.78 -15.23
C PRO A 470 -9.17 -14.22 -15.27
N LYS A 471 -9.13 -14.90 -14.13
CA LYS A 471 -8.65 -16.26 -13.98
C LYS A 471 -9.68 -17.33 -14.31
N ARG A 472 -10.96 -16.99 -14.38
CA ARG A 472 -12.10 -17.89 -14.66
C ARG A 472 -12.25 -19.02 -13.64
N VAL A 473 -11.94 -18.80 -12.38
CA VAL A 473 -11.91 -19.86 -11.36
C VAL A 473 -12.85 -19.58 -10.19
N GLU A 474 -12.81 -18.36 -9.64
CA GLU A 474 -13.36 -18.09 -8.32
C GLU A 474 -14.80 -17.55 -8.37
N LEU A 475 -15.10 -16.61 -9.29
CA LEU A 475 -16.39 -15.92 -9.34
C LEU A 475 -17.34 -16.47 -10.42
N VAL A 476 -16.87 -17.30 -11.33
CA VAL A 476 -17.68 -17.86 -12.43
C VAL A 476 -18.87 -18.69 -11.90
N ASN A 477 -18.74 -19.29 -10.73
CA ASN A 477 -19.80 -20.05 -10.08
C ASN A 477 -21.03 -19.20 -9.76
N PHE A 478 -20.88 -17.88 -9.68
CA PHE A 478 -21.98 -16.94 -9.43
C PHE A 478 -22.76 -16.51 -10.67
N ASN A 479 -22.46 -17.00 -11.88
CA ASN A 479 -23.11 -16.57 -13.13
C ASN A 479 -24.63 -16.75 -13.17
N SER A 480 -25.19 -17.64 -12.35
CA SER A 480 -26.63 -17.89 -12.30
C SER A 480 -27.38 -16.91 -11.38
N LEU A 481 -26.70 -16.00 -10.71
CA LEU A 481 -27.32 -15.07 -9.77
C LEU A 481 -28.21 -14.04 -10.45
N SER A 482 -29.43 -13.85 -9.94
CA SER A 482 -30.34 -12.77 -10.35
C SER A 482 -29.84 -11.36 -9.99
N HIS A 483 -28.84 -11.25 -9.11
CA HIS A 483 -28.24 -9.99 -8.66
C HIS A 483 -27.19 -9.44 -9.65
N LEU A 484 -26.78 -10.21 -10.65
CA LEU A 484 -25.76 -9.76 -11.60
C LEU A 484 -26.34 -8.77 -12.61
N VAL A 485 -25.69 -7.64 -12.76
CA VAL A 485 -25.94 -6.64 -13.81
C VAL A 485 -25.60 -7.21 -15.17
N ALA A 486 -24.52 -7.97 -15.25
CA ALA A 486 -24.03 -8.66 -16.44
C ALA A 486 -23.33 -9.97 -16.02
N PRO A 487 -23.16 -10.94 -16.93
CA PRO A 487 -22.39 -12.14 -16.66
C PRO A 487 -20.98 -11.78 -16.12
N VAL A 488 -20.40 -12.69 -15.31
CA VAL A 488 -19.04 -12.48 -14.77
C VAL A 488 -18.06 -12.20 -15.89
N VAL A 489 -17.36 -11.09 -15.77
CA VAL A 489 -16.40 -10.60 -16.77
C VAL A 489 -15.07 -11.33 -16.60
N VAL A 490 -14.68 -12.07 -17.63
CA VAL A 490 -13.47 -12.91 -17.59
C VAL A 490 -12.36 -12.38 -18.49
N ASP A 491 -12.65 -11.43 -19.36
CA ASP A 491 -11.69 -10.85 -20.30
C ASP A 491 -11.25 -9.46 -19.80
N ALA A 492 -9.95 -9.16 -19.85
CA ALA A 492 -9.41 -7.90 -19.33
C ALA A 492 -9.93 -6.67 -20.08
N ASP A 493 -10.09 -6.76 -21.41
CA ASP A 493 -10.64 -5.66 -22.21
C ASP A 493 -12.10 -5.36 -21.84
N LYS A 494 -12.90 -6.41 -21.61
CA LYS A 494 -14.29 -6.27 -21.14
C LYS A 494 -14.35 -5.74 -19.71
N ALA A 495 -13.35 -6.08 -18.89
CA ALA A 495 -13.24 -5.53 -17.53
C ALA A 495 -13.04 -4.01 -17.54
N VAL A 496 -12.20 -3.49 -18.45
CA VAL A 496 -12.03 -2.05 -18.63
C VAL A 496 -13.33 -1.39 -19.07
N LEU A 497 -14.09 -2.02 -19.97
CA LEU A 497 -15.41 -1.52 -20.39
C LEU A 497 -16.41 -1.51 -19.24
N ALA A 498 -16.43 -2.56 -18.40
CA ALA A 498 -17.26 -2.62 -17.21
C ALA A 498 -16.93 -1.49 -16.20
N LEU A 499 -15.65 -1.21 -15.98
CA LEU A 499 -15.21 -0.09 -15.14
C LEU A 499 -15.63 1.27 -15.70
N ARG A 500 -15.53 1.48 -17.02
CA ARG A 500 -16.01 2.71 -17.68
C ARG A 500 -17.52 2.86 -17.53
N TRP A 501 -18.25 1.78 -17.73
CA TRP A 501 -19.70 1.78 -17.56
C TRP A 501 -20.07 2.15 -16.13
N LEU A 502 -19.40 1.58 -15.15
CA LEU A 502 -19.67 1.87 -13.74
C LEU A 502 -19.41 3.35 -13.39
N ASN A 503 -18.39 3.97 -14.01
CA ASN A 503 -18.18 5.41 -13.90
C ASN A 503 -19.32 6.21 -14.52
N GLN A 504 -19.83 5.79 -15.68
CA GLN A 504 -20.98 6.44 -16.31
C GLN A 504 -22.24 6.30 -15.47
N GLU A 505 -22.50 5.12 -14.91
CA GLU A 505 -23.62 4.88 -14.01
C GLU A 505 -23.52 5.74 -12.74
N MET A 506 -22.32 5.90 -12.19
CA MET A 506 -22.09 6.82 -11.09
C MET A 506 -22.49 8.26 -11.44
N ASP A 507 -22.07 8.74 -12.62
CA ASP A 507 -22.44 10.09 -13.10
C ASP A 507 -23.94 10.22 -13.36
N ASN A 508 -24.58 9.19 -13.93
CA ASN A 508 -26.03 9.12 -14.12
C ASN A 508 -26.79 9.20 -12.79
N ARG A 509 -26.30 8.51 -11.75
CA ARG A 509 -26.89 8.54 -10.42
C ARG A 509 -26.79 9.95 -9.80
N TYR A 510 -25.67 10.63 -9.96
CA TYR A 510 -25.53 12.02 -9.53
C TYR A 510 -26.51 12.96 -10.24
N GLN A 511 -26.74 12.78 -11.55
CA GLN A 511 -27.75 13.55 -12.28
C GLN A 511 -29.16 13.29 -11.74
N LYS A 512 -29.53 12.03 -11.46
CA LYS A 512 -30.82 11.68 -10.85
C LYS A 512 -30.96 12.29 -9.44
N PHE A 513 -29.89 12.30 -8.65
CA PHE A 513 -29.91 12.94 -7.33
C PHE A 513 -30.13 14.45 -7.41
N ALA A 514 -29.48 15.11 -8.38
CA ALA A 514 -29.67 16.55 -8.59
C ALA A 514 -31.11 16.91 -8.96
N GLN A 515 -31.80 16.06 -9.75
CA GLN A 515 -33.21 16.27 -10.13
C GLN A 515 -34.16 16.27 -8.95
N VAL A 516 -33.89 15.43 -7.92
CA VAL A 516 -34.77 15.31 -6.73
C VAL A 516 -34.21 16.02 -5.48
N GLY A 517 -33.09 16.73 -5.62
CA GLY A 517 -32.43 17.42 -4.52
C GLY A 517 -31.81 16.48 -3.46
N ALA A 518 -31.53 15.24 -3.83
CA ALA A 518 -30.90 14.27 -2.94
C ALA A 518 -29.36 14.42 -2.94
N ARG A 519 -28.72 14.10 -1.82
CA ARG A 519 -27.25 14.16 -1.70
C ARG A 519 -26.58 12.79 -1.79
N ASN A 520 -27.34 11.73 -1.57
CA ASN A 520 -26.88 10.36 -1.58
C ASN A 520 -28.02 9.40 -1.91
N ILE A 521 -27.71 8.11 -2.12
CA ILE A 521 -28.67 7.06 -2.45
C ILE A 521 -29.78 6.92 -1.41
N GLU A 522 -29.46 7.04 -0.11
CA GLU A 522 -30.44 6.95 0.96
C GLU A 522 -31.46 8.10 0.89
N GLY A 523 -30.96 9.34 0.67
CA GLY A 523 -31.80 10.51 0.46
C GLY A 523 -32.66 10.40 -0.80
N TYR A 524 -32.10 9.87 -1.90
CA TYR A 524 -32.84 9.59 -3.13
C TYR A 524 -33.96 8.60 -2.90
N ASN A 525 -33.66 7.47 -2.27
CA ASN A 525 -34.66 6.42 -1.99
C ASN A 525 -35.76 6.86 -1.00
N LYS A 526 -35.49 7.85 -0.13
CA LYS A 526 -36.49 8.45 0.77
C LYS A 526 -37.37 9.51 0.07
N ASN A 527 -36.78 10.33 -0.82
CA ASN A 527 -37.44 11.48 -1.43
C ASN A 527 -38.16 11.16 -2.76
N ARG A 528 -38.12 9.93 -3.20
CA ARG A 528 -38.71 9.53 -4.50
C ARG A 528 -40.20 9.75 -4.58
N GLN A 529 -40.66 10.25 -5.72
CA GLN A 529 -42.08 10.39 -6.07
C GLN A 529 -42.61 9.20 -6.89
N SER A 530 -41.71 8.43 -7.54
CA SER A 530 -42.03 7.22 -8.31
C SER A 530 -41.53 5.97 -7.60
N GLY A 531 -42.30 4.87 -7.69
CA GLY A 531 -42.16 3.64 -6.90
C GLY A 531 -40.84 2.87 -6.92
N GLU A 532 -39.87 3.17 -7.81
CA GLU A 532 -38.64 2.38 -7.94
C GLU A 532 -37.51 2.85 -6.99
N THR A 533 -37.00 1.89 -6.21
CA THR A 533 -35.78 2.09 -5.39
C THR A 533 -34.51 1.93 -6.24
N MET A 534 -33.54 2.79 -6.03
CA MET A 534 -32.21 2.60 -6.59
C MET A 534 -31.44 1.57 -5.76
N SER A 535 -30.99 0.49 -6.39
CA SER A 535 -30.18 -0.54 -5.74
C SER A 535 -28.75 -0.09 -5.47
N TYR A 536 -28.15 -0.61 -4.39
CA TYR A 536 -26.71 -0.54 -4.22
C TYR A 536 -26.00 -1.38 -5.29
N MET A 537 -24.79 -0.97 -5.69
CA MET A 537 -23.95 -1.76 -6.60
C MET A 537 -22.64 -2.13 -5.93
N VAL A 538 -22.24 -3.38 -6.05
CA VAL A 538 -20.97 -3.88 -5.53
C VAL A 538 -20.14 -4.43 -6.68
N LEU A 539 -19.02 -3.76 -6.98
CA LEU A 539 -18.00 -4.27 -7.88
C LEU A 539 -17.08 -5.21 -7.11
N VAL A 540 -16.91 -6.42 -7.59
CA VAL A 540 -15.97 -7.41 -7.04
C VAL A 540 -14.92 -7.75 -8.09
N ILE A 541 -13.64 -7.57 -7.74
CA ILE A 541 -12.50 -7.96 -8.59
C ILE A 541 -11.68 -9.00 -7.82
N ASP A 542 -11.55 -10.20 -8.36
CA ASP A 542 -10.76 -11.27 -7.75
C ASP A 542 -9.25 -11.02 -7.85
N GLU A 543 -8.76 -10.53 -8.99
CA GLU A 543 -7.32 -10.29 -9.19
C GLU A 543 -7.06 -8.96 -9.89
N LEU A 544 -6.74 -7.95 -9.08
CA LEU A 544 -6.39 -6.62 -9.60
C LEU A 544 -5.12 -6.64 -10.47
N ALA A 545 -4.15 -7.48 -10.13
CA ALA A 545 -2.86 -7.51 -10.83
C ALA A 545 -3.03 -7.81 -12.32
N ASP A 546 -3.95 -8.69 -12.69
CA ASP A 546 -4.14 -9.06 -14.08
C ASP A 546 -4.74 -7.90 -14.90
N LEU A 547 -5.61 -7.09 -14.29
CA LEU A 547 -6.15 -5.87 -14.91
C LEU A 547 -5.09 -4.77 -15.04
N MET A 548 -4.27 -4.59 -13.99
CA MET A 548 -3.16 -3.62 -14.01
C MET A 548 -2.12 -3.97 -15.05
N MET A 549 -1.86 -5.25 -15.29
CA MET A 549 -0.94 -5.69 -16.35
C MET A 549 -1.51 -5.47 -17.76
N ALA A 550 -2.82 -5.53 -17.94
CA ALA A 550 -3.46 -5.33 -19.23
C ALA A 550 -3.62 -3.85 -19.61
N ALA A 551 -4.02 -2.99 -18.66
CA ALA A 551 -4.34 -1.59 -18.93
C ALA A 551 -4.10 -0.69 -17.70
N PHE A 552 -2.84 -0.57 -17.26
CA PHE A 552 -2.43 0.09 -16.01
C PHE A 552 -3.06 1.47 -15.82
N ASP A 553 -2.74 2.41 -16.73
CA ASP A 553 -3.15 3.83 -16.58
C ASP A 553 -4.66 4.02 -16.53
N GLU A 554 -5.40 3.17 -17.22
CA GLU A 554 -6.84 3.28 -17.32
C GLU A 554 -7.51 2.66 -16.11
N VAL A 555 -7.09 1.47 -15.70
CA VAL A 555 -7.63 0.75 -14.53
C VAL A 555 -7.36 1.57 -13.26
N GLU A 556 -6.13 2.04 -13.05
CA GLU A 556 -5.79 2.85 -11.89
C GLU A 556 -6.63 4.11 -11.82
N ARG A 557 -6.68 4.88 -12.92
CA ARG A 557 -7.41 6.15 -12.99
C ARG A 557 -8.92 5.96 -12.76
N THR A 558 -9.49 4.91 -13.35
CA THR A 558 -10.91 4.61 -13.28
C THR A 558 -11.32 4.14 -11.88
N LEU A 559 -10.55 3.22 -11.28
CA LEU A 559 -10.77 2.76 -9.90
C LEU A 559 -10.60 3.89 -8.90
N CYS A 560 -9.57 4.74 -9.04
CA CYS A 560 -9.38 5.89 -8.16
C CYS A 560 -10.56 6.87 -8.23
N ARG A 561 -11.07 7.18 -9.44
CA ARG A 561 -12.25 8.05 -9.62
C ARG A 561 -13.49 7.46 -8.95
N LEU A 562 -13.76 6.17 -9.17
CA LEU A 562 -14.84 5.46 -8.51
C LEU A 562 -14.68 5.52 -6.99
N ALA A 563 -13.50 5.18 -6.48
CA ALA A 563 -13.26 5.15 -5.04
C ALA A 563 -13.39 6.52 -4.36
N GLN A 564 -13.14 7.62 -5.08
CA GLN A 564 -13.30 8.98 -4.58
C GLN A 564 -14.76 9.45 -4.56
N LEU A 565 -15.57 9.06 -5.53
CA LEU A 565 -16.88 9.67 -5.77
C LEU A 565 -18.05 8.70 -5.57
N ALA A 566 -17.86 7.40 -5.71
CA ALA A 566 -18.95 6.43 -5.82
C ALA A 566 -19.71 6.16 -4.51
N ARG A 567 -19.12 6.47 -3.34
CA ARG A 567 -19.74 6.23 -2.03
C ARG A 567 -21.14 6.82 -1.91
N ALA A 568 -21.31 8.07 -2.30
CA ALA A 568 -22.61 8.76 -2.18
C ALA A 568 -23.66 8.16 -3.13
N THR A 569 -23.21 7.61 -4.27
CA THR A 569 -24.10 6.98 -5.27
C THR A 569 -24.49 5.53 -4.93
N GLY A 570 -24.00 4.99 -3.81
CA GLY A 570 -24.26 3.61 -3.39
C GLY A 570 -23.51 2.58 -4.22
N ILE A 571 -22.37 2.95 -4.81
CA ILE A 571 -21.50 2.04 -5.53
C ILE A 571 -20.28 1.77 -4.67
N HIS A 572 -20.00 0.50 -4.40
CA HIS A 572 -18.95 0.02 -3.52
C HIS A 572 -18.00 -0.92 -4.27
N LEU A 573 -16.72 -0.92 -3.89
CA LEU A 573 -15.68 -1.68 -4.54
C LEU A 573 -15.06 -2.68 -3.56
N ILE A 574 -14.96 -3.93 -3.94
CA ILE A 574 -14.22 -4.98 -3.26
C ILE A 574 -13.17 -5.48 -4.24
N VAL A 575 -11.94 -5.12 -3.99
CA VAL A 575 -10.83 -5.38 -4.91
C VAL A 575 -9.83 -6.31 -4.23
N ALA A 576 -9.56 -7.45 -4.85
CA ALA A 576 -8.63 -8.42 -4.31
C ALA A 576 -7.40 -8.61 -5.21
N THR A 577 -6.30 -9.07 -4.61
CA THR A 577 -5.08 -9.42 -5.33
C THR A 577 -4.26 -10.48 -4.59
N GLN A 578 -3.61 -11.35 -5.34
CA GLN A 578 -2.60 -12.29 -4.84
C GLN A 578 -1.17 -11.74 -5.01
N ARG A 579 -1.01 -10.61 -5.71
CA ARG A 579 0.28 -9.96 -5.98
C ARG A 579 0.33 -8.59 -5.30
N PRO A 580 0.72 -8.54 -4.01
CA PRO A 580 0.75 -7.29 -3.23
C PRO A 580 2.02 -6.45 -3.52
N SER A 581 2.38 -6.30 -4.79
CA SER A 581 3.49 -5.46 -5.22
C SER A 581 3.09 -3.98 -5.31
N VAL A 582 4.07 -3.08 -5.27
CA VAL A 582 3.84 -1.62 -5.38
C VAL A 582 3.27 -1.24 -6.76
N ASP A 583 3.60 -2.03 -7.80
CA ASP A 583 3.10 -1.82 -9.17
C ASP A 583 1.61 -2.18 -9.31
N VAL A 584 1.07 -3.02 -8.42
CA VAL A 584 -0.35 -3.40 -8.39
C VAL A 584 -1.12 -2.55 -7.39
N VAL A 585 -0.59 -2.43 -6.17
CA VAL A 585 -1.19 -1.65 -5.09
C VAL A 585 -0.41 -0.36 -4.93
N THR A 586 -0.65 0.54 -5.87
CA THR A 586 0.01 1.84 -5.95
C THR A 586 -0.34 2.75 -4.78
N GLY A 587 0.40 3.85 -4.64
CA GLY A 587 0.08 4.88 -3.66
C GLY A 587 -1.31 5.50 -3.86
N LEU A 588 -1.77 5.62 -5.12
CA LEU A 588 -3.09 6.15 -5.46
C LEU A 588 -4.20 5.17 -5.06
N ILE A 589 -4.03 3.88 -5.34
CA ILE A 589 -4.97 2.83 -4.90
C ILE A 589 -5.07 2.84 -3.38
N LYS A 590 -3.94 2.83 -2.66
CA LYS A 590 -3.92 2.84 -1.18
C LYS A 590 -4.60 4.07 -0.56
N ALA A 591 -4.43 5.24 -1.16
CA ALA A 591 -5.05 6.47 -0.69
C ALA A 591 -6.58 6.43 -0.79
N ASN A 592 -7.12 5.68 -1.76
CA ASN A 592 -8.55 5.61 -2.04
C ASN A 592 -9.22 4.34 -1.48
N PHE A 593 -8.43 3.35 -1.02
CA PHE A 593 -8.89 2.14 -0.34
C PHE A 593 -8.36 2.12 1.10
N PRO A 594 -8.96 2.88 2.00
CA PRO A 594 -8.47 3.00 3.37
C PRO A 594 -8.74 1.75 4.21
N THR A 595 -9.79 0.98 3.90
CA THR A 595 -10.09 -0.29 4.56
C THR A 595 -9.38 -1.42 3.84
N ARG A 596 -8.60 -2.19 4.58
CA ARG A 596 -7.76 -3.24 4.00
C ARG A 596 -7.79 -4.52 4.83
N ILE A 597 -7.75 -5.63 4.13
CA ILE A 597 -7.58 -6.97 4.70
C ILE A 597 -6.33 -7.58 4.07
N SER A 598 -5.46 -8.11 4.90
CA SER A 598 -4.33 -8.91 4.45
C SER A 598 -4.37 -10.28 5.09
N PHE A 599 -4.47 -11.30 4.27
CA PHE A 599 -4.19 -12.68 4.64
C PHE A 599 -2.69 -12.92 4.71
N ALA A 600 -2.29 -14.17 5.00
CA ALA A 600 -0.89 -14.55 5.04
C ALA A 600 -0.16 -14.19 3.74
N LEU A 601 0.99 -13.55 3.87
CA LEU A 601 1.87 -13.12 2.79
C LEU A 601 3.26 -13.72 2.98
N THR A 602 4.03 -13.78 1.89
CA THR A 602 5.36 -14.40 1.89
C THR A 602 6.45 -13.52 2.48
N SER A 603 6.26 -12.20 2.44
CA SER A 603 7.29 -11.25 2.87
C SER A 603 6.75 -10.10 3.72
N GLN A 604 7.64 -9.55 4.56
CA GLN A 604 7.36 -8.33 5.33
C GLN A 604 7.20 -7.09 4.42
N VAL A 605 7.81 -7.10 3.24
CA VAL A 605 7.70 -6.01 2.27
C VAL A 605 6.26 -5.96 1.74
N ASP A 606 5.70 -7.12 1.38
CA ASP A 606 4.33 -7.23 0.90
C ASP A 606 3.32 -6.79 1.97
N SER A 607 3.55 -7.20 3.24
CA SER A 607 2.73 -6.75 4.37
C SER A 607 2.71 -5.22 4.48
N ARG A 608 3.89 -4.57 4.36
CA ARG A 608 3.97 -3.10 4.38
C ARG A 608 3.35 -2.45 3.15
N THR A 609 3.40 -3.10 2.00
CA THR A 609 2.75 -2.60 0.80
C THR A 609 1.24 -2.49 0.99
N ILE A 610 0.61 -3.47 1.65
CA ILE A 610 -0.84 -3.48 1.87
C ILE A 610 -1.25 -2.71 3.12
N LEU A 611 -0.63 -3.00 4.28
CA LEU A 611 -1.08 -2.53 5.59
C LEU A 611 -0.28 -1.33 6.13
N ASP A 612 0.72 -0.85 5.38
CA ASP A 612 1.71 0.12 5.86
C ASP A 612 2.44 -0.33 7.15
N SER A 613 2.30 -1.60 7.52
CA SER A 613 2.88 -2.23 8.70
C SER A 613 3.29 -3.68 8.42
N ALA A 614 4.24 -4.19 9.20
CA ALA A 614 4.61 -5.61 9.19
C ALA A 614 3.58 -6.44 9.97
N GLY A 615 3.50 -7.73 9.67
CA GLY A 615 2.72 -8.69 10.46
C GLY A 615 1.96 -9.74 9.64
N ALA A 616 1.59 -9.44 8.39
CA ALA A 616 0.89 -10.41 7.55
C ALA A 616 1.78 -11.61 7.17
N GLU A 617 3.11 -11.45 7.19
CA GLU A 617 4.08 -12.54 7.00
C GLU A 617 4.14 -13.54 8.17
N LYS A 618 3.49 -13.20 9.29
CA LYS A 618 3.44 -14.04 10.51
C LYS A 618 2.09 -14.74 10.68
N LEU A 619 1.18 -14.55 9.77
CA LEU A 619 -0.13 -15.18 9.80
C LEU A 619 -0.03 -16.66 9.43
N LEU A 620 -0.94 -17.44 9.98
CA LEU A 620 -0.94 -18.90 9.88
C LEU A 620 -1.54 -19.43 8.56
N GLY A 621 -2.14 -18.55 7.73
CA GLY A 621 -2.92 -18.96 6.57
C GLY A 621 -4.32 -19.48 6.95
N ARG A 622 -5.00 -20.16 6.02
CA ARG A 622 -6.34 -20.77 6.25
C ARG A 622 -7.38 -19.79 6.83
N GLY A 623 -7.37 -18.54 6.35
CA GLY A 623 -8.31 -17.51 6.79
C GLY A 623 -7.84 -16.65 7.97
N ASP A 624 -6.65 -16.87 8.52
CA ASP A 624 -6.03 -15.96 9.48
C ASP A 624 -5.62 -14.67 8.76
N MET A 625 -6.12 -13.53 9.21
CA MET A 625 -5.98 -12.25 8.53
C MET A 625 -5.73 -11.08 9.48
N LEU A 626 -5.18 -10.02 8.93
CA LEU A 626 -5.11 -8.70 9.54
C LEU A 626 -6.11 -7.77 8.86
N TYR A 627 -7.04 -7.24 9.63
CA TYR A 627 -8.06 -6.28 9.21
C TYR A 627 -7.70 -4.87 9.69
N MET A 628 -7.59 -3.94 8.76
CA MET A 628 -7.31 -2.52 8.99
C MET A 628 -8.57 -1.71 8.66
N PRO A 629 -9.41 -1.33 9.64
CA PRO A 629 -10.52 -0.43 9.41
C PRO A 629 -10.03 1.00 9.17
N THR A 630 -10.88 1.83 8.55
CA THR A 630 -10.54 3.21 8.15
C THR A 630 -10.12 4.10 9.32
N ASP A 631 -10.67 3.86 10.50
CA ASP A 631 -10.51 4.68 11.71
C ASP A 631 -9.48 4.12 12.73
N ALA A 632 -8.83 3.00 12.40
CA ALA A 632 -7.86 2.39 13.30
C ALA A 632 -6.41 2.70 12.92
N ALA A 633 -5.58 2.96 13.93
CA ALA A 633 -4.15 3.17 13.75
C ALA A 633 -3.34 1.88 13.58
N LYS A 634 -3.92 0.72 13.94
CA LYS A 634 -3.27 -0.60 13.88
C LYS A 634 -4.24 -1.65 13.36
N PRO A 635 -3.77 -2.63 12.58
CA PRO A 635 -4.61 -3.72 12.12
C PRO A 635 -4.97 -4.66 13.28
N LYS A 636 -6.18 -5.21 13.24
CA LYS A 636 -6.70 -6.24 14.14
C LYS A 636 -6.51 -7.61 13.51
N ARG A 637 -6.10 -8.62 14.29
CA ARG A 637 -6.04 -10.00 13.85
C ARG A 637 -7.40 -10.66 13.97
N LEU A 638 -7.87 -11.27 12.90
CA LEU A 638 -9.14 -11.98 12.84
C LEU A 638 -8.94 -13.34 12.18
N GLN A 639 -9.73 -14.32 12.59
CA GLN A 639 -9.98 -15.50 11.78
C GLN A 639 -11.16 -15.20 10.88
N GLY A 640 -10.94 -15.20 9.58
CA GLY A 640 -11.94 -14.90 8.55
C GLY A 640 -13.08 -15.89 8.54
N THR A 641 -14.26 -15.41 8.15
CA THR A 641 -15.44 -16.25 7.97
C THR A 641 -15.20 -17.21 6.79
N PHE A 642 -15.59 -18.44 6.98
CA PHE A 642 -15.54 -19.52 6.00
C PHE A 642 -16.94 -19.90 5.53
N ILE A 643 -17.05 -20.16 4.25
CA ILE A 643 -18.20 -20.80 3.61
C ILE A 643 -17.67 -21.92 2.70
N SER A 644 -18.34 -23.06 2.70
CA SER A 644 -17.98 -24.19 1.83
C SER A 644 -18.50 -23.97 0.39
N ASP A 645 -17.90 -24.67 -0.55
CA ASP A 645 -18.37 -24.64 -1.95
C ASP A 645 -19.80 -25.14 -2.06
N ALA A 646 -20.15 -26.18 -1.30
CA ALA A 646 -21.53 -26.71 -1.27
C ALA A 646 -22.55 -25.70 -0.74
N GLU A 647 -22.22 -24.90 0.28
CA GLU A 647 -23.09 -23.81 0.77
C GLU A 647 -23.23 -22.71 -0.27
N THR A 648 -22.14 -22.36 -0.93
CA THR A 648 -22.14 -21.38 -2.03
C THR A 648 -23.03 -21.83 -3.18
N GLU A 649 -22.90 -23.09 -3.62
CA GLU A 649 -23.74 -23.67 -4.67
C GLU A 649 -25.24 -23.67 -4.28
N ARG A 650 -25.59 -24.01 -3.03
CA ARG A 650 -26.95 -23.96 -2.54
C ARG A 650 -27.55 -22.55 -2.62
N ILE A 651 -26.76 -21.51 -2.24
CA ILE A 651 -27.22 -20.12 -2.32
C ILE A 651 -27.40 -19.70 -3.78
N VAL A 652 -26.44 -20.02 -4.66
CA VAL A 652 -26.50 -19.71 -6.09
C VAL A 652 -27.71 -20.39 -6.75
N TYR A 653 -27.92 -21.67 -6.45
CA TYR A 653 -29.08 -22.42 -6.94
C TYR A 653 -30.41 -21.81 -6.46
N PHE A 654 -30.49 -21.41 -5.18
CA PHE A 654 -31.67 -20.75 -4.61
C PHE A 654 -32.04 -19.47 -5.37
N TRP A 655 -31.06 -18.62 -5.66
CA TRP A 655 -31.29 -17.37 -6.39
C TRP A 655 -31.47 -17.59 -7.90
N GLY A 656 -30.81 -18.58 -8.49
CA GLY A 656 -30.97 -18.95 -9.90
C GLY A 656 -32.39 -19.36 -10.26
N ASN A 657 -33.06 -20.05 -9.35
CA ASN A 657 -34.47 -20.49 -9.54
C ASN A 657 -35.48 -19.34 -9.44
N GLN A 658 -35.11 -18.18 -8.94
CA GLN A 658 -35.96 -16.99 -8.83
C GLN A 658 -35.73 -15.96 -9.93
N ARG A 659 -34.97 -16.29 -10.98
CA ARG A 659 -34.62 -15.35 -12.06
C ARG A 659 -35.90 -14.92 -12.80
N LYS A 660 -36.21 -13.60 -12.77
CA LYS A 660 -37.30 -13.04 -13.55
C LYS A 660 -36.90 -12.98 -15.04
N PRO A 661 -37.76 -13.42 -16.00
CA PRO A 661 -37.38 -13.41 -17.42
C PRO A 661 -37.14 -12.03 -18.03
N GLU A 662 -37.66 -10.97 -17.40
CA GLU A 662 -37.67 -9.61 -17.95
C GLU A 662 -36.35 -8.85 -17.84
N ALA A 663 -35.44 -9.26 -16.95
CA ALA A 663 -34.14 -8.60 -16.83
C ALA A 663 -33.13 -9.27 -17.75
N ALA A 664 -33.08 -8.88 -19.03
CA ALA A 664 -32.00 -9.30 -19.91
C ALA A 664 -30.67 -8.73 -19.35
N PRO A 665 -29.66 -9.57 -19.11
CA PRO A 665 -28.38 -9.08 -18.63
C PRO A 665 -27.76 -8.10 -19.63
N ILE A 666 -27.21 -7.00 -19.13
CA ILE A 666 -26.57 -6.01 -19.97
C ILE A 666 -25.39 -6.68 -20.67
N LYS A 667 -25.37 -6.65 -22.02
CA LYS A 667 -24.21 -7.11 -22.78
C LYS A 667 -23.19 -5.97 -22.85
N PHE A 668 -21.98 -6.20 -22.34
CA PHE A 668 -20.90 -5.19 -22.37
C PHE A 668 -20.52 -4.78 -23.81
N GLU A 669 -20.84 -5.58 -24.81
CA GLU A 669 -20.64 -5.29 -26.22
C GLU A 669 -21.58 -4.19 -26.71
N ASP A 670 -22.83 -4.14 -26.24
CA ASP A 670 -23.75 -3.04 -26.52
C ASP A 670 -23.33 -1.73 -25.83
N MET A 671 -22.56 -1.85 -24.75
CA MET A 671 -21.96 -0.70 -24.06
C MET A 671 -20.81 -0.05 -24.83
N SER A 672 -20.12 -0.74 -25.72
CA SER A 672 -19.13 -0.14 -26.59
C SER A 672 -19.76 0.91 -27.51
N GLN A 673 -21.04 0.76 -27.84
CA GLN A 673 -21.80 1.76 -28.59
C GLN A 673 -22.25 2.94 -27.72
N LEU A 674 -22.56 2.72 -26.43
CA LEU A 674 -22.89 3.81 -25.49
C LEU A 674 -21.63 4.59 -25.06
N VAL A 675 -20.46 3.95 -25.02
CA VAL A 675 -19.16 4.59 -24.77
C VAL A 675 -18.65 5.34 -26.01
N SER A 676 -19.08 4.94 -27.22
CA SER A 676 -18.83 5.71 -28.46
C SER A 676 -19.57 7.05 -28.48
N VAL A 677 -20.58 7.26 -27.65
CA VAL A 677 -21.14 8.61 -27.38
C VAL A 677 -20.14 9.53 -26.68
N GLY A 678 -19.18 8.97 -25.91
CA GLY A 678 -18.01 9.71 -25.40
C GLY A 678 -16.96 10.00 -26.51
N LYS A 679 -16.86 9.16 -27.55
CA LYS A 679 -16.11 9.45 -28.78
C LYS A 679 -16.82 10.51 -29.64
N GLY A 680 -18.15 10.58 -29.61
CA GLY A 680 -18.91 11.67 -30.23
C GLY A 680 -18.50 13.05 -29.72
N SER A 681 -17.99 13.18 -28.50
CA SER A 681 -17.40 14.42 -28.01
C SER A 681 -15.98 14.69 -28.59
N GLU A 682 -15.27 13.65 -29.01
CA GLU A 682 -13.96 13.79 -29.64
C GLU A 682 -14.11 14.07 -31.14
N ASP A 683 -15.05 13.41 -31.78
CA ASP A 683 -15.42 13.66 -33.19
C ASP A 683 -16.12 15.02 -33.32
N ALA A 684 -17.02 15.40 -32.40
CA ALA A 684 -17.62 16.73 -32.36
C ALA A 684 -16.59 17.84 -32.10
N MET A 685 -15.57 17.57 -31.27
CA MET A 685 -14.46 18.52 -31.05
C MET A 685 -13.52 18.56 -32.25
N MET A 686 -13.29 17.45 -32.93
CA MET A 686 -12.51 17.39 -34.14
C MET A 686 -13.23 18.12 -35.26
N ASP A 687 -14.56 17.97 -35.41
CA ASP A 687 -15.38 18.70 -36.39
C ASP A 687 -15.40 20.21 -36.09
N ALA A 688 -15.53 20.58 -34.80
CA ALA A 688 -15.40 21.98 -34.39
C ALA A 688 -13.99 22.53 -34.66
N ALA A 689 -12.95 21.71 -34.49
CA ALA A 689 -11.58 22.09 -34.83
C ALA A 689 -11.36 22.21 -36.32
N ARG A 690 -11.99 21.34 -37.15
CA ARG A 690 -12.00 21.45 -38.65
C ARG A 690 -12.70 22.71 -39.09
N GLN A 691 -13.87 23.06 -38.52
CA GLN A 691 -14.56 24.32 -38.81
C GLN A 691 -13.68 25.52 -38.47
N LEU A 692 -13.04 25.54 -37.32
CA LEU A 692 -12.10 26.60 -36.92
C LEU A 692 -10.90 26.68 -37.86
N ALA A 693 -10.43 25.54 -38.40
CA ALA A 693 -9.34 25.50 -39.37
C ALA A 693 -9.76 26.01 -40.75
N GLN A 694 -11.04 25.88 -41.14
CA GLN A 694 -11.62 26.44 -42.38
C GLN A 694 -11.91 27.94 -42.26
N GLU A 695 -12.36 28.40 -41.06
CA GLU A 695 -12.64 29.82 -40.80
C GLU A 695 -11.38 30.68 -40.67
N HIS A 696 -10.29 30.07 -40.16
CA HIS A 696 -9.05 30.79 -39.86
C HIS A 696 -7.88 30.26 -40.69
N LYS A 697 -7.25 31.13 -41.44
CA LYS A 697 -6.11 30.82 -42.34
C LYS A 697 -4.91 30.20 -41.61
N TYR A 698 -4.81 30.41 -40.30
CA TYR A 698 -3.77 29.85 -39.43
C TYR A 698 -4.36 29.53 -38.07
N ILE A 699 -4.16 28.33 -37.56
CA ILE A 699 -4.50 27.91 -36.23
C ILE A 699 -3.27 27.36 -35.52
N SER A 700 -3.20 27.53 -34.19
CA SER A 700 -2.14 27.01 -33.36
C SER A 700 -2.72 26.18 -32.22
N THR A 701 -1.90 25.33 -31.63
CA THR A 701 -2.28 24.55 -30.42
C THR A 701 -2.85 25.44 -29.31
N SER A 702 -2.25 26.61 -29.08
CA SER A 702 -2.73 27.61 -28.10
C SER A 702 -4.05 28.26 -28.49
N PHE A 703 -4.35 28.38 -29.79
CA PHE A 703 -5.62 28.86 -30.28
C PHE A 703 -6.73 27.86 -30.05
N LEU A 704 -6.47 26.57 -30.34
CA LEU A 704 -7.39 25.46 -30.07
C LEU A 704 -7.69 25.31 -28.56
N GLN A 705 -6.66 25.43 -27.71
CA GLN A 705 -6.86 25.41 -26.27
C GLN A 705 -7.87 26.47 -25.78
N ARG A 706 -7.70 27.69 -26.24
CA ARG A 706 -8.55 28.83 -25.83
C ARG A 706 -9.95 28.75 -26.40
N ARG A 707 -10.08 28.35 -27.68
CA ARG A 707 -11.36 28.34 -28.38
C ARG A 707 -12.24 27.15 -28.00
N LEU A 708 -11.62 25.95 -27.87
CA LEU A 708 -12.31 24.72 -27.51
C LEU A 708 -12.31 24.47 -25.98
N ARG A 709 -11.62 25.30 -25.19
CA ARG A 709 -11.47 25.17 -23.73
C ARG A 709 -10.93 23.80 -23.30
N ILE A 710 -9.91 23.31 -23.99
CA ILE A 710 -9.28 22.00 -23.78
C ILE A 710 -7.85 22.15 -23.25
N GLY A 711 -7.35 21.12 -22.55
CA GLY A 711 -5.95 21.09 -22.07
C GLY A 711 -4.94 20.93 -23.23
N TYR A 712 -3.68 21.34 -22.98
CA TYR A 712 -2.60 21.29 -23.98
C TYR A 712 -2.42 19.90 -24.63
N PRO A 713 -2.40 18.77 -23.90
CA PRO A 713 -2.18 17.46 -24.53
C PRO A 713 -3.28 17.06 -25.53
N ARG A 714 -4.52 17.53 -25.30
CA ARG A 714 -5.66 17.26 -26.19
C ARG A 714 -5.64 18.18 -27.38
N ALA A 715 -5.29 19.46 -27.18
CA ALA A 715 -5.14 20.43 -28.26
C ALA A 715 -3.99 20.06 -29.22
N ALA A 716 -2.89 19.53 -28.67
CA ALA A 716 -1.76 19.06 -29.47
C ALA A 716 -2.13 17.87 -30.38
N ARG A 717 -2.84 16.86 -29.85
CA ARG A 717 -3.32 15.72 -30.67
C ARG A 717 -4.33 16.13 -31.74
N ILE A 718 -5.22 17.09 -31.47
CA ILE A 718 -6.14 17.59 -32.43
C ILE A 718 -5.39 18.37 -33.55
N MET A 719 -4.38 19.14 -33.15
CA MET A 719 -3.55 19.89 -34.10
C MET A 719 -2.75 18.95 -35.03
N GLU A 720 -2.17 17.87 -34.48
CA GLU A 720 -1.45 16.83 -35.19
C GLU A 720 -2.36 16.17 -36.25
N LYS A 721 -3.60 15.80 -35.92
CA LYS A 721 -4.57 15.24 -36.81
C LYS A 721 -5.01 16.25 -37.90
N LEU A 722 -5.16 17.54 -37.55
CA LEU A 722 -5.47 18.59 -38.53
C LEU A 722 -4.30 18.83 -39.49
N GLU A 723 -3.06 18.70 -39.03
CA GLU A 723 -1.86 18.78 -39.88
C GLU A 723 -1.75 17.56 -40.82
N GLU A 724 -2.10 16.35 -40.34
CA GLU A 724 -2.22 15.15 -41.17
C GLU A 724 -3.31 15.29 -42.27
N GLU A 725 -4.43 15.95 -41.94
CA GLU A 725 -5.51 16.26 -42.88
C GLU A 725 -5.18 17.47 -43.81
N GLY A 726 -4.01 18.07 -43.63
CA GLY A 726 -3.58 19.24 -44.46
C GLY A 726 -4.24 20.55 -44.02
N LEU A 727 -4.95 20.58 -42.89
CA LEU A 727 -5.62 21.73 -42.32
C LEU A 727 -4.76 22.27 -41.18
N GLY A 728 -4.46 23.56 -41.11
CA GLY A 728 -3.81 24.19 -39.97
C GLY A 728 -2.27 24.22 -40.05
N ARG A 729 -1.70 24.99 -40.97
CA ARG A 729 -0.26 25.24 -41.04
C ARG A 729 0.17 26.34 -40.07
N GLU A 730 1.17 26.04 -39.21
CA GLU A 730 1.93 27.09 -38.49
C GLU A 730 2.76 27.92 -39.48
N PRO A 731 2.79 29.26 -39.36
CA PRO A 731 3.67 30.08 -40.20
C PRO A 731 5.10 29.90 -39.68
N GLY A 732 5.90 29.07 -40.37
CA GLY A 732 7.33 28.97 -40.06
C GLY A 732 8.04 27.66 -40.38
N LYS A 733 7.37 26.54 -40.57
CA LYS A 733 8.03 25.29 -41.03
C LYS A 733 8.08 25.23 -42.57
N ARG A 734 9.16 25.70 -43.15
CA ARG A 734 9.57 25.32 -44.53
C ARG A 734 10.04 23.86 -44.47
N ASN A 735 9.48 23.05 -45.38
CA ASN A 735 9.96 21.70 -45.62
C ASN A 735 11.46 21.72 -45.96
N SER A 736 12.27 21.09 -45.08
CA SER A 736 13.60 20.61 -45.45
C SER A 736 13.49 19.12 -45.79
N GLU A 737 12.89 18.83 -46.92
CA GLU A 737 13.00 17.55 -47.65
C GLU A 737 12.67 17.79 -49.13
N SER A 738 13.74 17.95 -49.89
CA SER A 738 13.84 17.57 -51.32
C SER A 738 15.31 17.23 -51.58
#